data_b4354e416741db24e8d2916c3c1fa659
#
_entry.id   b4354e416741db24e8d2916c3c1fa659
#
_cell.length_a   1.000
_cell.length_b   1.000
_cell.length_c   1.000
_cell.angle_alpha   90.00
_cell.angle_beta   90.00
_cell.angle_gamma   90.00
#
_symmetry.space_group_name_H-M   'P 1'
#
loop_
_entity.id
_entity.type
_entity.pdbx_description
1 polymer ?
#
loop_
_entity_poly.entity_id
_entity_poly.type
_entity_poly.pdbx_seq_one_letter_code
_entity_poly.pdbx_strand_id
1 'polypeptide(L)'
;MVSAIAGADDPEAATREMVTRWKAVRGDRRHGYAQRPAAVAENASQQPAQPAAKKFTNAKEAKAASKLAKQQRVDIAARGCTQRDKAHIRKTTPIHFENQFGTYDLEVPYTEIKLSDTPGVGPNPPFKDYNTEGPKCDPKEGLAPLRLDWIRDRGDVEEYEGRRRNLEDDGKRAIKRGKASKEWRGRQHKPMRAKDHPVTQMWYARHNIITPEMRYVAEREHCSVELVRSELAAGRAVMPCNINHPEAEPMIIGAKFLTKLNANMGNSAVTSSIDEEVEKLTWATKWGADTVMDLSTGNDIHTTREWILRNSPVPIGTVPMYQALEKVEDDASKLSWELFRDTVIEQCEQGVDYMTIHAGVLMRYVPLTANRMTGIVSRGGSIMAEWCLQHHQESFLYTHFDELCDIFAKYDVAFSLGDGLRPGSLADANDQAQLAELMTLGELTKRAWAKDVQVMIEGPGHIPFDTVRMNIEMEKAICNDAPFYTLGPLTTDTAPGYDHITSAIGGVEIARYGTAMLCYVTPKEHLGLPNKDDVKQGVITYKIACHAADIAKHHPHAMDRDNAMSKARFEFRWLDQFNLSYDPDTAIAYHDETLPAEPAKMAHFCSMCGPKFCSMAISQNIRKKFGDAAAQERLVAEARQD
;
A
#
# COMPACT_ATOMS: atom_id res chain seq x y z
N MET A 1 -12.52 6.79 28.03
CA MET A 1 -13.59 7.37 27.20
C MET A 1 -14.00 6.41 26.07
N VAL A 2 -13.07 5.92 25.31
CA VAL A 2 -13.36 5.03 24.16
C VAL A 2 -13.95 3.68 24.58
N SER A 3 -13.49 3.09 25.69
CA SER A 3 -14.09 1.87 26.28
C SER A 3 -15.54 2.05 26.72
N ALA A 4 -15.97 3.27 26.97
CA ALA A 4 -17.36 3.56 27.32
C ALA A 4 -18.32 3.56 26.11
N ILE A 5 -17.80 3.79 24.90
CA ILE A 5 -18.58 3.74 23.67
C ILE A 5 -18.79 2.30 23.22
N ALA A 6 -17.72 1.47 23.28
CA ALA A 6 -17.76 0.07 22.86
C ALA A 6 -18.68 -0.82 23.73
N GLY A 7 -19.00 -0.38 24.96
CA GLY A 7 -19.92 -1.07 25.88
C GLY A 7 -21.25 -0.35 26.10
N ALA A 8 -21.57 0.66 25.31
CA ALA A 8 -22.82 1.42 25.47
C ALA A 8 -24.00 0.72 24.79
N ASP A 9 -25.17 0.77 25.45
CA ASP A 9 -26.42 0.24 24.90
C ASP A 9 -26.86 0.98 23.62
N ASP A 10 -26.42 2.23 23.45
CA ASP A 10 -26.58 3.02 22.22
C ASP A 10 -25.23 3.63 21.81
N PRO A 11 -24.44 2.95 20.97
CA PRO A 11 -23.14 3.42 20.49
C PRO A 11 -23.21 4.73 19.70
N GLU A 12 -24.33 5.02 19.04
CA GLU A 12 -24.53 6.25 18.28
C GLU A 12 -24.70 7.46 19.18
N ALA A 13 -25.50 7.34 20.26
CA ALA A 13 -25.65 8.37 21.27
C ALA A 13 -24.33 8.62 22.00
N ALA A 14 -23.61 7.55 22.35
CA ALA A 14 -22.31 7.63 22.99
C ALA A 14 -21.26 8.33 22.10
N THR A 15 -21.29 8.09 20.78
CA THR A 15 -20.42 8.77 19.82
C THR A 15 -20.77 10.26 19.72
N ARG A 16 -22.05 10.61 19.64
CA ARG A 16 -22.52 12.02 19.65
C ARG A 16 -22.07 12.76 20.90
N GLU A 17 -22.20 12.14 22.05
CA GLU A 17 -21.78 12.72 23.33
C GLU A 17 -20.26 12.91 23.37
N MET A 18 -19.48 11.95 22.88
CA MET A 18 -18.03 12.05 22.82
C MET A 18 -17.57 13.18 21.89
N VAL A 19 -18.14 13.31 20.70
CA VAL A 19 -17.85 14.40 19.75
C VAL A 19 -18.22 15.75 20.37
N THR A 20 -19.32 15.82 21.10
CA THR A 20 -19.76 17.04 21.76
C THR A 20 -18.81 17.42 22.91
N ARG A 21 -18.42 16.47 23.75
CA ARG A 21 -17.44 16.69 24.84
C ARG A 21 -16.08 17.09 24.30
N TRP A 22 -15.63 16.45 23.18
CA TRP A 22 -14.37 16.78 22.55
C TRP A 22 -14.37 18.21 21.96
N LYS A 23 -15.47 18.63 21.31
CA LYS A 23 -15.66 20.01 20.84
C LYS A 23 -15.64 21.02 21.98
N ALA A 24 -16.24 20.68 23.15
CA ALA A 24 -16.26 21.52 24.32
C ALA A 24 -14.89 21.65 25.02
N VAL A 25 -14.10 20.56 25.08
CA VAL A 25 -12.76 20.55 25.69
C VAL A 25 -11.74 21.34 24.85
N ARG A 26 -11.91 21.39 23.54
CA ARG A 26 -11.04 22.20 22.67
C ARG A 26 -11.27 23.70 22.78
N GLY A 27 -12.34 24.13 23.45
CA GLY A 27 -12.68 25.53 23.46
C GLY A 27 -12.72 26.12 22.06
N ASP A 28 -13.62 26.98 21.80
CA ASP A 28 -13.92 27.54 20.47
C ASP A 28 -12.71 28.22 19.79
N ARG A 29 -11.69 27.44 19.37
CA ARG A 29 -10.55 27.96 18.58
C ARG A 29 -10.92 28.21 17.12
N ARG A 30 -12.17 27.96 16.71
CA ARG A 30 -12.65 28.24 15.35
C ARG A 30 -12.96 29.72 15.07
N HIS A 31 -12.95 30.60 16.07
CA HIS A 31 -13.19 32.02 15.84
C HIS A 31 -12.03 32.82 15.21
N GLY A 32 -10.91 32.18 14.87
CA GLY A 32 -9.78 32.85 14.20
C GLY A 32 -9.80 32.82 12.66
N TYR A 33 -10.66 32.01 12.04
CA TYR A 33 -10.64 31.82 10.57
C TYR A 33 -11.96 32.18 9.85
N ALA A 34 -12.98 32.59 10.56
CA ALA A 34 -14.21 33.07 9.95
C ALA A 34 -14.20 34.60 9.85
N GLN A 35 -14.31 35.09 8.62
CA GLN A 35 -14.60 36.46 8.21
C GLN A 35 -13.43 37.46 8.18
N ARG A 36 -12.72 37.46 7.07
CA ARG A 36 -12.29 38.74 6.48
C ARG A 36 -13.31 39.16 5.41
N PRO A 37 -13.78 40.41 5.42
CA PRO A 37 -14.75 40.89 4.45
C PRO A 37 -14.19 40.88 3.04
N ALA A 38 -15.01 40.51 2.08
CA ALA A 38 -14.76 40.74 0.66
C ALA A 38 -14.62 42.24 0.41
N ALA A 39 -13.41 42.68 0.08
CA ALA A 39 -13.19 43.98 -0.54
C ALA A 39 -12.01 43.88 -1.50
N VAL A 40 -12.30 44.29 -2.72
CA VAL A 40 -11.40 44.67 -3.80
C VAL A 40 -10.91 43.54 -4.69
N ALA A 41 -11.76 43.18 -5.62
CA ALA A 41 -11.33 42.77 -6.96
C ALA A 41 -10.91 44.05 -7.74
N GLU A 42 -9.62 44.14 -8.05
CA GLU A 42 -9.10 44.87 -9.24
C GLU A 42 -7.58 44.80 -9.20
N ASN A 43 -7.05 43.89 -9.99
CA ASN A 43 -5.86 43.97 -10.84
C ASN A 43 -5.43 42.55 -11.27
N ALA A 44 -6.09 42.11 -12.33
CA ALA A 44 -5.61 40.96 -13.11
C ALA A 44 -4.40 41.40 -13.94
N SER A 45 -3.20 41.20 -13.43
CA SER A 45 -1.99 41.22 -14.24
C SER A 45 -1.78 39.82 -14.82
N GLN A 46 -1.66 39.79 -16.13
CA GLN A 46 -1.51 38.66 -17.02
C GLN A 46 -0.45 37.68 -16.52
N GLN A 47 -0.87 36.50 -16.13
CA GLN A 47 0.02 35.32 -16.05
C GLN A 47 0.19 34.75 -17.48
N PRO A 48 1.40 34.32 -17.89
CA PRO A 48 1.59 33.65 -19.16
C PRO A 48 0.79 32.36 -19.20
N ALA A 49 0.02 32.16 -20.25
CA ALA A 49 -0.80 30.99 -20.49
C ALA A 49 0.04 29.71 -20.43
N GLN A 50 -0.34 28.77 -19.56
CA GLN A 50 0.15 27.41 -19.63
C GLN A 50 -0.20 26.80 -20.99
N PRO A 51 0.70 26.02 -21.63
CA PRO A 51 0.38 25.38 -22.89
C PRO A 51 -0.80 24.44 -22.69
N ALA A 52 -1.90 24.73 -23.36
CA ALA A 52 -3.10 23.90 -23.34
C ALA A 52 -2.77 22.47 -23.73
N ALA A 53 -3.26 21.50 -22.93
CA ALA A 53 -3.19 20.10 -23.27
C ALA A 53 -3.72 19.90 -24.69
N LYS A 54 -2.89 19.37 -25.60
CA LYS A 54 -3.27 19.11 -26.99
C LYS A 54 -4.42 18.13 -27.02
N LYS A 55 -5.63 18.63 -27.26
CA LYS A 55 -6.76 17.77 -27.64
C LYS A 55 -6.45 17.18 -29.02
N PHE A 56 -6.36 15.86 -29.11
CA PHE A 56 -6.23 15.17 -30.39
C PHE A 56 -7.50 15.38 -31.20
N THR A 57 -7.37 15.99 -32.37
CA THR A 57 -8.51 16.35 -33.21
C THR A 57 -8.95 15.22 -34.13
N ASN A 58 -8.15 14.15 -34.26
CA ASN A 58 -8.50 12.97 -35.07
C ASN A 58 -7.71 11.70 -34.66
N ALA A 59 -8.25 10.54 -35.09
CA ALA A 59 -7.68 9.22 -34.82
C ALA A 59 -6.25 9.00 -35.37
N LYS A 60 -5.82 9.79 -36.34
CA LYS A 60 -4.49 9.72 -36.97
C LYS A 60 -3.42 10.35 -36.09
N GLU A 61 -3.74 11.45 -35.40
CA GLU A 61 -2.86 12.09 -34.41
C GLU A 61 -2.72 11.27 -33.14
N ALA A 62 -3.82 10.65 -32.66
CA ALA A 62 -3.78 9.71 -31.53
C ALA A 62 -2.92 8.50 -31.84
N LYS A 63 -3.01 7.94 -33.07
CA LYS A 63 -2.14 6.86 -33.55
C LYS A 63 -0.67 7.26 -33.67
N ALA A 64 -0.38 8.50 -34.12
CA ALA A 64 0.98 9.01 -34.20
C ALA A 64 1.59 9.22 -32.81
N ALA A 65 0.81 9.76 -31.85
CA ALA A 65 1.24 9.92 -30.47
C ALA A 65 1.49 8.58 -29.79
N SER A 66 0.64 7.58 -30.04
CA SER A 66 0.83 6.20 -29.56
C SER A 66 2.09 5.56 -30.16
N LYS A 67 2.38 5.80 -31.46
CA LYS A 67 3.60 5.31 -32.10
C LYS A 67 4.86 5.99 -31.55
N LEU A 68 4.80 7.30 -31.27
CA LEU A 68 5.89 8.04 -30.64
C LEU A 68 6.15 7.56 -29.21
N ALA A 69 5.11 7.33 -28.45
CA ALA A 69 5.21 6.75 -27.10
C ALA A 69 5.80 5.33 -27.13
N LYS A 70 5.42 4.49 -28.12
CA LYS A 70 6.04 3.17 -28.34
C LYS A 70 7.52 3.28 -28.68
N GLN A 71 7.91 4.25 -29.52
CA GLN A 71 9.31 4.47 -29.88
C GLN A 71 10.12 4.93 -28.67
N GLN A 72 9.59 5.84 -27.85
CA GLN A 72 10.22 6.27 -26.59
C GLN A 72 10.36 5.11 -25.58
N ARG A 73 9.41 4.15 -25.57
CA ARG A 73 9.49 2.93 -24.75
C ARG A 73 10.62 1.98 -25.21
N VAL A 74 10.80 1.83 -26.51
CA VAL A 74 11.92 1.04 -27.07
C VAL A 74 13.26 1.68 -26.69
N ASP A 75 13.34 3.01 -26.70
CA ASP A 75 14.53 3.76 -26.29
C ASP A 75 14.80 3.65 -24.76
N ILE A 76 13.76 3.47 -23.94
CA ILE A 76 13.88 3.24 -22.49
C ILE A 76 14.30 1.80 -22.20
N ALA A 77 13.79 0.82 -22.95
CA ALA A 77 14.22 -0.59 -22.85
C ALA A 77 15.66 -0.79 -23.33
N ALA A 78 16.14 0.05 -24.25
CA ALA A 78 17.52 0.08 -24.73
C ALA A 78 18.49 0.83 -23.77
N ARG A 79 17.99 1.59 -22.79
CA ARG A 79 18.81 2.13 -21.70
C ARG A 79 19.22 0.97 -20.81
N GLY A 80 20.49 0.60 -20.87
CA GLY A 80 21.05 -0.53 -20.16
C GLY A 80 20.71 -0.58 -18.66
N CYS A 81 21.07 -1.67 -18.03
CA CYS A 81 20.90 -1.99 -16.62
C CYS A 81 21.17 -0.75 -15.72
N THR A 82 20.18 -0.32 -14.92
CA THR A 82 20.27 0.84 -14.03
C THR A 82 21.23 0.56 -12.87
N GLN A 83 21.60 1.60 -12.09
CA GLN A 83 22.42 1.39 -10.90
C GLN A 83 21.70 0.53 -9.87
N ARG A 84 20.37 0.72 -9.72
CA ARG A 84 19.55 -0.13 -8.85
C ARG A 84 19.66 -1.61 -9.26
N ASP A 85 19.52 -1.91 -10.54
CA ASP A 85 19.59 -3.29 -11.06
C ASP A 85 20.96 -3.96 -10.83
N LYS A 86 22.03 -3.16 -10.75
CA LYS A 86 23.39 -3.64 -10.46
C LYS A 86 23.64 -3.83 -8.97
N ALA A 87 23.04 -3.00 -8.14
CA ALA A 87 23.31 -2.92 -6.71
C ALA A 87 22.37 -3.79 -5.86
N HIS A 88 21.08 -3.87 -6.25
CA HIS A 88 20.05 -4.58 -5.50
C HIS A 88 19.86 -5.98 -6.09
N ILE A 89 20.51 -6.96 -5.48
CA ILE A 89 20.51 -8.33 -5.98
C ILE A 89 19.59 -9.20 -5.13
N ARG A 90 18.53 -9.74 -5.74
CA ARG A 90 17.66 -10.71 -5.07
C ARG A 90 18.45 -11.98 -4.75
N LYS A 91 18.34 -12.42 -3.51
CA LYS A 91 18.86 -13.70 -2.99
C LYS A 91 17.81 -14.33 -2.09
N THR A 92 18.05 -15.57 -1.69
CA THR A 92 17.19 -16.32 -0.76
C THR A 92 18.00 -16.84 0.42
N THR A 93 17.31 -16.97 1.55
CA THR A 93 17.78 -17.72 2.73
C THR A 93 17.04 -19.05 2.75
N PRO A 94 17.72 -20.19 2.66
CA PRO A 94 17.07 -21.50 2.77
C PRO A 94 16.70 -21.78 4.22
N ILE A 95 15.47 -22.27 4.45
CA ILE A 95 14.96 -22.66 5.76
C ILE A 95 14.33 -24.04 5.65
N HIS A 96 14.80 -24.95 6.47
CA HIS A 96 14.15 -26.24 6.67
C HIS A 96 13.04 -26.09 7.71
N PHE A 97 11.82 -26.47 7.36
CA PHE A 97 10.64 -26.38 8.23
C PHE A 97 9.83 -27.68 8.17
N GLU A 98 9.46 -28.17 9.32
CA GLU A 98 8.62 -29.36 9.47
C GLU A 98 7.41 -29.05 10.34
N ASN A 99 6.24 -29.52 9.93
CA ASN A 99 5.01 -29.46 10.69
C ASN A 99 4.18 -30.74 10.46
N GLN A 100 2.96 -30.76 10.97
CA GLN A 100 2.05 -31.91 10.86
C GLN A 100 1.63 -32.28 9.43
N PHE A 101 1.84 -31.42 8.45
CA PHE A 101 1.45 -31.63 7.05
C PHE A 101 2.62 -32.12 6.19
N GLY A 102 3.85 -31.87 6.58
CA GLY A 102 5.02 -32.28 5.82
C GLY A 102 6.30 -31.56 6.20
N THR A 103 7.30 -31.77 5.37
CA THR A 103 8.63 -31.16 5.45
C THR A 103 8.84 -30.24 4.25
N TYR A 104 9.29 -29.02 4.50
CA TYR A 104 9.40 -27.97 3.48
C TYR A 104 10.79 -27.34 3.52
N ASP A 105 11.36 -27.15 2.34
CA ASP A 105 12.56 -26.34 2.13
C ASP A 105 12.11 -24.98 1.55
N LEU A 106 12.05 -23.98 2.43
CA LEU A 106 11.56 -22.63 2.10
C LEU A 106 12.72 -21.76 1.65
N GLU A 107 12.57 -21.09 0.51
CA GLU A 107 13.54 -20.14 -0.04
C GLU A 107 13.04 -18.70 0.20
N VAL A 108 13.41 -18.10 1.33
CA VAL A 108 12.92 -16.78 1.75
C VAL A 108 13.76 -15.66 1.14
N PRO A 109 13.18 -14.75 0.32
CA PRO A 109 13.93 -13.75 -0.41
C PRO A 109 14.36 -12.56 0.44
N TYR A 110 15.52 -12.02 0.08
CA TYR A 110 16.00 -10.72 0.52
C TYR A 110 16.78 -10.02 -0.62
N THR A 111 16.94 -8.72 -0.51
CA THR A 111 17.80 -7.93 -1.40
C THR A 111 19.16 -7.79 -0.77
N GLU A 112 20.20 -8.30 -1.42
CA GLU A 112 21.59 -8.07 -1.00
C GLU A 112 22.12 -6.79 -1.65
N ILE A 113 22.67 -5.89 -0.84
CA ILE A 113 23.40 -4.70 -1.28
C ILE A 113 24.84 -4.83 -0.81
N LYS A 114 25.74 -5.06 -1.76
CA LYS A 114 27.18 -5.15 -1.45
C LYS A 114 27.74 -3.78 -1.10
N LEU A 115 28.56 -3.73 -0.06
CA LEU A 115 29.25 -2.54 0.39
C LEU A 115 30.75 -2.67 0.15
N SER A 116 31.40 -1.55 -0.17
CA SER A 116 32.85 -1.48 -0.33
C SER A 116 33.55 -1.47 1.03
N ASP A 117 34.85 -1.78 1.03
CA ASP A 117 35.68 -1.80 2.24
C ASP A 117 35.76 -0.41 2.88
N THR A 118 35.79 -0.38 4.19
CA THR A 118 36.15 0.83 4.95
C THR A 118 37.65 1.06 4.82
N PRO A 119 38.09 2.22 4.30
CA PRO A 119 39.51 2.51 4.11
C PRO A 119 40.32 2.34 5.40
N GLY A 120 41.35 1.47 5.35
CA GLY A 120 42.22 1.20 6.47
C GLY A 120 41.68 0.30 7.59
N VAL A 121 40.46 -0.21 7.43
CA VAL A 121 39.79 -1.11 8.41
C VAL A 121 39.51 -2.48 7.81
N GLY A 122 38.96 -2.54 6.61
CA GLY A 122 38.64 -3.79 5.94
C GLY A 122 37.18 -3.90 5.44
N PRO A 123 36.73 -5.12 5.09
CA PRO A 123 35.45 -5.34 4.43
C PRO A 123 34.25 -4.99 5.32
N ASN A 124 33.23 -4.41 4.69
CA ASN A 124 31.91 -4.27 5.29
C ASN A 124 31.03 -5.46 4.90
N PRO A 125 30.19 -5.98 5.83
CA PRO A 125 29.21 -6.99 5.48
C PRO A 125 28.20 -6.40 4.49
N PRO A 126 27.64 -7.20 3.56
CA PRO A 126 26.56 -6.74 2.70
C PRO A 126 25.33 -6.39 3.54
N PHE A 127 24.61 -5.35 3.12
CA PHE A 127 23.34 -5.00 3.72
C PHE A 127 22.24 -5.92 3.13
N LYS A 128 21.35 -6.42 3.99
CA LYS A 128 20.18 -7.21 3.61
C LYS A 128 18.92 -6.38 3.80
N ASP A 129 18.14 -6.25 2.75
CA ASP A 129 16.89 -5.49 2.74
C ASP A 129 15.69 -6.39 2.42
N TYR A 130 14.50 -5.97 2.83
CA TYR A 130 13.25 -6.64 2.49
C TYR A 130 13.02 -6.61 0.97
N ASN A 131 12.67 -7.75 0.37
CA ASN A 131 12.49 -7.89 -1.08
C ASN A 131 11.01 -8.05 -1.44
N THR A 132 10.55 -7.28 -2.43
CA THR A 132 9.19 -7.33 -2.98
C THR A 132 9.18 -7.61 -4.49
N GLU A 133 10.35 -7.61 -5.14
CA GLU A 133 10.44 -7.67 -6.61
C GLU A 133 10.03 -9.03 -7.19
N GLY A 134 10.16 -10.10 -6.40
CA GLY A 134 9.93 -11.45 -6.90
C GLY A 134 11.01 -11.96 -7.86
N PRO A 135 10.90 -13.21 -8.31
CA PRO A 135 11.77 -13.77 -9.34
C PRO A 135 11.42 -13.22 -10.73
N LYS A 136 12.40 -13.17 -11.63
CA LYS A 136 12.16 -12.78 -13.03
C LYS A 136 11.40 -13.89 -13.77
N CYS A 137 10.39 -13.52 -14.52
CA CYS A 137 9.62 -14.42 -15.38
C CYS A 137 9.28 -13.77 -16.72
N ASP A 138 8.87 -14.59 -17.71
CA ASP A 138 8.17 -14.08 -18.88
C ASP A 138 6.72 -13.77 -18.47
N PRO A 139 6.21 -12.54 -18.67
CA PRO A 139 4.83 -12.21 -18.32
C PRO A 139 3.77 -13.12 -18.96
N LYS A 140 4.08 -13.76 -20.07
CA LYS A 140 3.16 -14.70 -20.75
C LYS A 140 3.09 -16.06 -20.06
N GLU A 141 4.13 -16.44 -19.36
CA GLU A 141 4.22 -17.70 -18.61
C GLU A 141 3.83 -17.50 -17.15
N GLY A 142 4.04 -16.30 -16.60
CA GLY A 142 3.80 -15.97 -15.21
C GLY A 142 4.86 -16.53 -14.25
N LEU A 143 4.63 -16.31 -12.98
CA LEU A 143 5.47 -16.81 -11.89
C LEU A 143 5.19 -18.29 -11.62
N ALA A 144 6.18 -19.01 -11.09
CA ALA A 144 5.97 -20.35 -10.58
C ALA A 144 5.06 -20.32 -9.33
N PRO A 145 4.16 -21.29 -9.15
CA PRO A 145 3.23 -21.34 -8.04
C PRO A 145 3.92 -21.81 -6.74
N LEU A 146 4.61 -20.91 -6.07
CA LEU A 146 5.43 -21.15 -4.87
C LEU A 146 4.71 -21.95 -3.78
N ARG A 147 3.44 -21.60 -3.50
CA ARG A 147 2.66 -22.13 -2.37
C ARG A 147 1.75 -23.32 -2.73
N LEU A 148 1.73 -23.74 -4.00
CA LEU A 148 0.75 -24.73 -4.46
C LEU A 148 0.84 -26.06 -3.71
N ASP A 149 2.06 -26.58 -3.50
CA ASP A 149 2.28 -27.81 -2.75
C ASP A 149 1.97 -27.62 -1.27
N TRP A 150 2.35 -26.48 -0.67
CA TRP A 150 2.00 -26.17 0.74
C TRP A 150 0.49 -26.18 0.98
N ILE A 151 -0.28 -25.66 0.02
CA ILE A 151 -1.75 -25.62 0.10
C ILE A 151 -2.33 -27.02 -0.05
N ARG A 152 -1.85 -27.83 -0.98
CA ARG A 152 -2.35 -29.19 -1.24
C ARG A 152 -2.01 -30.16 -0.11
N ASP A 153 -0.83 -30.06 0.47
CA ASP A 153 -0.35 -30.96 1.53
C ASP A 153 -1.20 -30.87 2.80
N ARG A 154 -1.89 -29.74 3.04
CA ARG A 154 -2.85 -29.60 4.15
C ARG A 154 -4.04 -30.56 4.03
N GLY A 155 -4.40 -30.95 2.80
CA GLY A 155 -5.49 -31.91 2.54
C GLY A 155 -6.91 -31.37 2.72
N ASP A 156 -7.05 -30.11 3.09
CA ASP A 156 -8.30 -29.43 3.47
C ASP A 156 -8.93 -28.58 2.33
N VAL A 157 -8.32 -28.62 1.15
CA VAL A 157 -8.86 -27.99 -0.06
C VAL A 157 -9.24 -29.02 -1.11
N GLU A 158 -10.19 -28.66 -1.97
CA GLU A 158 -10.57 -29.41 -3.16
C GLU A 158 -10.46 -28.57 -4.42
N GLU A 159 -9.96 -29.16 -5.50
CA GLU A 159 -10.06 -28.57 -6.84
C GLU A 159 -11.46 -28.84 -7.41
N TYR A 160 -12.02 -27.86 -8.11
CA TYR A 160 -13.33 -27.98 -8.75
C TYR A 160 -13.40 -27.21 -10.07
N GLU A 161 -14.49 -27.33 -10.82
CA GLU A 161 -14.57 -26.68 -12.15
C GLU A 161 -14.67 -25.15 -12.08
N GLY A 162 -15.03 -24.62 -10.92
CA GLY A 162 -15.18 -23.18 -10.74
C GLY A 162 -16.41 -22.59 -11.45
N ARG A 163 -16.54 -21.28 -11.30
CA ARG A 163 -17.56 -20.48 -11.97
C ARG A 163 -17.26 -20.38 -13.46
N ARG A 164 -18.29 -20.51 -14.31
CA ARG A 164 -18.13 -20.25 -15.75
C ARG A 164 -17.95 -18.76 -16.00
N ARG A 165 -16.92 -18.42 -16.77
CA ARG A 165 -16.70 -17.05 -17.24
C ARG A 165 -17.83 -16.60 -18.15
N ASN A 166 -18.36 -15.41 -17.89
CA ASN A 166 -19.38 -14.75 -18.67
C ASN A 166 -18.78 -13.58 -19.46
N LEU A 167 -19.54 -13.09 -20.45
CA LEU A 167 -19.08 -11.98 -21.28
C LEU A 167 -18.96 -10.66 -20.48
N GLU A 168 -19.87 -10.49 -19.53
CA GLU A 168 -19.97 -9.33 -18.65
C GLU A 168 -18.76 -9.17 -17.72
N ASP A 169 -18.05 -10.25 -17.46
CA ASP A 169 -16.86 -10.24 -16.57
C ASP A 169 -15.73 -9.33 -17.09
N ASP A 170 -15.67 -9.14 -18.42
CA ASP A 170 -14.74 -8.22 -19.07
C ASP A 170 -15.31 -6.79 -19.29
N GLY A 171 -16.46 -6.50 -18.70
CA GLY A 171 -17.08 -5.19 -18.71
C GLY A 171 -17.86 -4.86 -19.99
N LYS A 172 -18.46 -3.66 -20.02
CA LYS A 172 -19.41 -3.21 -21.05
C LYS A 172 -18.89 -3.25 -22.50
N ARG A 173 -17.58 -3.11 -22.72
CA ARG A 173 -17.05 -3.20 -24.10
C ARG A 173 -17.06 -4.63 -24.64
N ALA A 174 -16.82 -5.62 -23.79
CA ALA A 174 -16.92 -7.01 -24.19
C ALA A 174 -18.38 -7.35 -24.53
N ILE A 175 -19.34 -6.85 -23.74
CA ILE A 175 -20.77 -6.94 -24.01
C ILE A 175 -21.09 -6.36 -25.38
N LYS A 176 -20.68 -5.13 -25.66
CA LYS A 176 -20.89 -4.45 -26.96
C LYS A 176 -20.24 -5.14 -28.15
N ARG A 177 -19.06 -5.76 -27.94
CA ARG A 177 -18.37 -6.54 -29.00
C ARG A 177 -18.98 -7.93 -29.23
N GLY A 178 -19.78 -8.41 -28.28
CA GLY A 178 -20.27 -9.79 -28.27
C GLY A 178 -19.15 -10.83 -28.13
N LYS A 179 -17.97 -10.43 -27.60
CA LYS A 179 -16.78 -11.28 -27.52
C LYS A 179 -15.93 -10.89 -26.32
N ALA A 180 -15.64 -11.87 -25.46
CA ALA A 180 -14.66 -11.74 -24.38
C ALA A 180 -13.23 -11.60 -24.92
N SER A 181 -12.36 -11.07 -24.10
CA SER A 181 -10.93 -11.04 -24.39
C SER A 181 -10.31 -12.42 -24.34
N LYS A 182 -9.12 -12.55 -24.95
CA LYS A 182 -8.39 -13.82 -24.96
C LYS A 182 -7.95 -14.17 -23.55
N GLU A 183 -8.36 -15.32 -23.06
CA GLU A 183 -7.94 -15.85 -21.77
C GLU A 183 -6.42 -15.97 -21.67
N TRP A 184 -5.90 -15.66 -20.48
CA TRP A 184 -4.54 -16.02 -20.12
C TRP A 184 -4.48 -17.54 -19.84
N ARG A 185 -3.49 -18.21 -20.38
CA ARG A 185 -3.43 -19.70 -20.35
C ARG A 185 -2.35 -20.26 -19.43
N GLY A 186 -1.66 -19.42 -18.68
CA GLY A 186 -0.57 -19.83 -17.81
C GLY A 186 -0.98 -20.46 -16.48
N ARG A 187 -2.30 -20.48 -16.13
CA ARG A 187 -2.76 -21.05 -14.87
C ARG A 187 -2.55 -22.57 -14.86
N GLN A 188 -1.86 -23.06 -13.83
CA GLN A 188 -1.42 -24.44 -13.74
C GLN A 188 -2.35 -25.34 -12.91
N HIS A 189 -3.43 -24.81 -12.34
CA HIS A 189 -4.39 -25.55 -11.50
C HIS A 189 -5.81 -25.06 -11.72
N LYS A 190 -6.80 -25.89 -11.39
CA LYS A 190 -8.18 -25.48 -11.29
C LYS A 190 -8.40 -24.64 -10.03
N PRO A 191 -9.47 -23.86 -9.94
CA PRO A 191 -9.84 -23.21 -8.69
C PRO A 191 -9.94 -24.21 -7.54
N MET A 192 -9.42 -23.80 -6.39
CA MET A 192 -9.52 -24.56 -5.14
C MET A 192 -10.44 -23.84 -4.17
N ARG A 193 -11.07 -24.61 -3.28
CA ARG A 193 -11.86 -24.09 -2.16
C ARG A 193 -11.73 -25.01 -0.95
N ALA A 194 -12.05 -24.50 0.23
CA ALA A 194 -12.12 -25.24 1.47
C ALA A 194 -13.13 -26.41 1.38
N LYS A 195 -12.80 -27.56 2.04
CA LYS A 195 -13.68 -28.72 2.18
C LYS A 195 -14.58 -28.59 3.41
N ASP A 196 -14.02 -28.69 4.59
CA ASP A 196 -14.75 -28.94 5.83
C ASP A 196 -14.70 -27.79 6.85
N HIS A 197 -13.70 -26.92 6.75
CA HIS A 197 -13.47 -25.79 7.68
C HIS A 197 -12.86 -24.61 6.94
N PRO A 198 -12.83 -23.40 7.53
CA PRO A 198 -12.12 -22.25 6.96
C PRO A 198 -10.64 -22.57 6.72
N VAL A 199 -10.10 -22.14 5.57
CA VAL A 199 -8.68 -22.32 5.20
C VAL A 199 -7.86 -21.04 5.38
N THR A 200 -8.32 -20.14 6.25
CA THR A 200 -7.67 -18.87 6.51
C THR A 200 -6.47 -19.02 7.43
N GLN A 201 -5.47 -18.16 7.25
CA GLN A 201 -4.31 -18.14 8.14
C GLN A 201 -4.72 -17.87 9.61
N MET A 202 -5.82 -17.10 9.81
CA MET A 202 -6.39 -16.89 11.15
C MET A 202 -6.92 -18.19 11.76
N TRP A 203 -7.62 -19.01 10.98
CA TRP A 203 -8.13 -20.30 11.46
C TRP A 203 -6.98 -21.22 11.91
N TYR A 204 -5.94 -21.37 11.08
CA TYR A 204 -4.77 -22.19 11.46
C TYR A 204 -4.09 -21.64 12.73
N ALA A 205 -3.90 -20.32 12.79
CA ALA A 205 -3.28 -19.67 13.94
C ALA A 205 -4.06 -19.91 15.25
N ARG A 206 -5.40 -19.86 15.21
CA ARG A 206 -6.29 -20.12 16.34
C ARG A 206 -6.29 -21.59 16.78
N HIS A 207 -6.04 -22.49 15.85
CA HIS A 207 -5.90 -23.92 16.15
C HIS A 207 -4.45 -24.33 16.51
N ASN A 208 -3.57 -23.34 16.75
CA ASN A 208 -2.15 -23.55 17.07
C ASN A 208 -1.37 -24.30 15.97
N ILE A 209 -1.78 -24.13 14.73
CA ILE A 209 -1.13 -24.70 13.56
C ILE A 209 -0.23 -23.62 12.94
N ILE A 210 1.06 -23.91 12.85
CA ILE A 210 2.02 -23.06 12.15
C ILE A 210 2.09 -23.55 10.71
N THR A 211 1.72 -22.68 9.77
CA THR A 211 1.80 -22.97 8.34
C THR A 211 3.18 -22.64 7.77
N PRO A 212 3.56 -23.18 6.59
CA PRO A 212 4.77 -22.75 5.89
C PRO A 212 4.79 -21.24 5.63
N GLU A 213 3.64 -20.63 5.35
CA GLU A 213 3.49 -19.19 5.16
C GLU A 213 3.88 -18.40 6.42
N MET A 214 3.44 -18.84 7.61
CA MET A 214 3.80 -18.19 8.89
C MET A 214 5.30 -18.29 9.15
N ARG A 215 5.91 -19.43 8.86
CA ARG A 215 7.37 -19.62 9.03
C ARG A 215 8.17 -18.76 8.05
N TYR A 216 7.69 -18.66 6.80
CA TYR A 216 8.27 -17.82 5.76
C TYR A 216 8.25 -16.33 6.16
N VAL A 217 7.10 -15.85 6.64
CA VAL A 217 6.92 -14.47 7.12
C VAL A 217 7.81 -14.16 8.32
N ALA A 218 7.92 -15.09 9.28
CA ALA A 218 8.77 -14.91 10.46
C ALA A 218 10.22 -14.61 10.09
N GLU A 219 10.75 -15.28 9.05
CA GLU A 219 12.09 -15.00 8.52
C GLU A 219 12.18 -13.64 7.84
N ARG A 220 11.19 -13.29 7.00
CA ARG A 220 11.15 -11.99 6.31
C ARG A 220 11.10 -10.79 7.27
N GLU A 221 10.39 -10.95 8.38
CA GLU A 221 10.19 -9.91 9.40
C GLU A 221 11.24 -10.00 10.53
N HIS A 222 12.21 -10.93 10.44
CA HIS A 222 13.22 -11.17 11.48
C HIS A 222 12.63 -11.32 12.88
N CYS A 223 11.51 -12.07 13.00
CA CYS A 223 10.79 -12.27 14.26
C CYS A 223 10.52 -13.74 14.55
N SER A 224 9.98 -14.03 15.73
CA SER A 224 9.57 -15.40 16.06
C SER A 224 8.29 -15.81 15.32
N VAL A 225 8.19 -17.06 14.90
CA VAL A 225 6.98 -17.58 14.26
C VAL A 225 5.78 -17.56 15.22
N GLU A 226 6.03 -17.64 16.50
CA GLU A 226 4.99 -17.54 17.54
C GLU A 226 4.40 -16.12 17.62
N LEU A 227 5.20 -15.07 17.38
CA LEU A 227 4.68 -13.73 17.25
C LEU A 227 3.73 -13.64 16.04
N VAL A 228 4.12 -14.18 14.89
CA VAL A 228 3.27 -14.21 13.69
C VAL A 228 1.96 -14.94 13.99
N ARG A 229 2.03 -16.16 14.54
CA ARG A 229 0.86 -16.96 14.89
C ARG A 229 -0.07 -16.23 15.88
N SER A 230 0.49 -15.67 16.95
CA SER A 230 -0.32 -15.04 18.02
C SER A 230 -1.00 -13.75 17.55
N GLU A 231 -0.37 -12.96 16.69
CA GLU A 231 -0.97 -11.74 16.14
C GLU A 231 -2.09 -12.07 15.13
N LEU A 232 -1.90 -13.12 14.30
CA LEU A 232 -2.95 -13.63 13.40
C LEU A 232 -4.14 -14.19 14.19
N ALA A 233 -3.90 -15.03 15.20
CA ALA A 233 -4.95 -15.62 16.03
C ALA A 233 -5.79 -14.57 16.75
N ALA A 234 -5.17 -13.47 17.15
CA ALA A 234 -5.83 -12.36 17.85
C ALA A 234 -6.53 -11.37 16.88
N GLY A 235 -6.32 -11.50 15.57
CA GLY A 235 -6.86 -10.57 14.57
C GLY A 235 -6.07 -9.25 14.44
N ARG A 236 -4.94 -9.10 15.13
CA ARG A 236 -4.10 -7.89 15.08
C ARG A 236 -3.09 -7.88 13.94
N ALA A 237 -3.12 -8.93 13.12
CA ALA A 237 -2.39 -9.01 11.86
C ALA A 237 -3.24 -9.70 10.79
N VAL A 238 -2.95 -9.37 9.53
CA VAL A 238 -3.53 -9.99 8.34
C VAL A 238 -2.40 -10.53 7.47
N MET A 239 -2.53 -11.76 7.02
CA MET A 239 -1.69 -12.37 5.99
C MET A 239 -2.57 -12.66 4.77
N PRO A 240 -2.63 -11.76 3.78
CA PRO A 240 -3.42 -11.97 2.57
C PRO A 240 -2.79 -13.11 1.76
N CYS A 241 -3.52 -14.21 1.60
CA CYS A 241 -2.90 -15.47 1.18
C CYS A 241 -3.88 -16.39 0.44
N ASN A 242 -4.68 -15.84 -0.50
CA ASN A 242 -5.66 -16.62 -1.25
C ASN A 242 -5.04 -17.93 -1.79
N ILE A 243 -5.72 -19.04 -1.54
CA ILE A 243 -5.28 -20.37 -2.01
C ILE A 243 -5.23 -20.49 -3.54
N ASN A 244 -5.89 -19.59 -4.26
CA ASN A 244 -5.89 -19.50 -5.73
C ASN A 244 -4.84 -18.51 -6.29
N HIS A 245 -3.98 -17.94 -5.42
CA HIS A 245 -2.83 -17.13 -5.78
C HIS A 245 -1.53 -17.74 -5.23
N PRO A 246 -1.19 -18.97 -5.60
CA PRO A 246 -0.01 -19.64 -5.06
C PRO A 246 1.31 -19.05 -5.51
N GLU A 247 1.31 -18.13 -6.47
CA GLU A 247 2.50 -17.41 -6.95
C GLU A 247 2.99 -16.35 -5.95
N ALA A 248 2.09 -15.80 -5.12
CA ALA A 248 2.44 -14.76 -4.17
C ALA A 248 3.35 -15.27 -3.04
N GLU A 249 4.38 -14.47 -2.76
CA GLU A 249 5.25 -14.68 -1.60
C GLU A 249 4.54 -14.20 -0.33
N PRO A 250 4.45 -15.03 0.73
CA PRO A 250 3.78 -14.65 1.95
C PRO A 250 4.33 -13.37 2.57
N MET A 251 3.44 -12.49 3.03
CA MET A 251 3.75 -11.27 3.77
C MET A 251 2.69 -11.02 4.85
N ILE A 252 2.95 -10.14 5.79
CA ILE A 252 2.05 -9.84 6.90
C ILE A 252 1.86 -8.34 7.06
N ILE A 253 0.63 -7.95 7.40
CA ILE A 253 0.22 -6.57 7.68
C ILE A 253 -0.22 -6.50 9.14
N GLY A 254 0.49 -5.74 9.96
CA GLY A 254 0.18 -5.62 11.38
C GLY A 254 1.11 -4.63 12.07
N ALA A 255 0.63 -4.00 13.15
CA ALA A 255 1.34 -2.92 13.83
C ALA A 255 2.70 -3.32 14.42
N LYS A 256 2.91 -4.62 14.69
CA LYS A 256 4.16 -5.16 15.24
C LYS A 256 5.19 -5.57 14.18
N PHE A 257 4.85 -5.46 12.91
CA PHE A 257 5.70 -5.78 11.78
C PHE A 257 6.14 -4.49 11.07
N LEU A 258 7.01 -4.62 10.06
CA LEU A 258 7.36 -3.49 9.21
C LEU A 258 6.10 -2.86 8.61
N THR A 259 6.04 -1.54 8.58
CA THR A 259 4.93 -0.82 7.94
C THR A 259 4.91 -1.12 6.46
N LYS A 260 3.78 -1.61 5.95
CA LYS A 260 3.62 -2.02 4.56
C LYS A 260 3.13 -0.89 3.67
N LEU A 261 3.42 -1.02 2.40
CA LEU A 261 3.06 -0.07 1.36
C LEU A 261 2.19 -0.75 0.30
N ASN A 262 0.99 -0.21 0.07
CA ASN A 262 0.16 -0.58 -1.06
C ASN A 262 0.29 0.43 -2.22
N ALA A 263 0.41 -0.08 -3.44
CA ALA A 263 0.36 0.71 -4.67
C ALA A 263 -0.93 0.43 -5.44
N ASN A 264 -1.72 1.49 -5.72
CA ASN A 264 -2.92 1.39 -6.55
C ASN A 264 -2.55 1.47 -8.03
N MET A 265 -3.12 0.60 -8.83
CA MET A 265 -3.03 0.62 -10.28
C MET A 265 -4.37 0.22 -10.90
N GLY A 266 -4.48 0.25 -12.19
CA GLY A 266 -5.67 -0.17 -12.92
C GLY A 266 -5.84 0.59 -14.22
N ASN A 267 -6.46 -0.08 -15.18
CA ASN A 267 -6.83 0.56 -16.42
C ASN A 267 -8.09 1.41 -16.26
N SER A 268 -8.27 2.36 -17.14
CA SER A 268 -9.51 3.14 -17.26
C SER A 268 -10.13 2.96 -18.63
N ALA A 269 -11.37 3.40 -18.79
CA ALA A 269 -12.06 3.35 -20.08
C ALA A 269 -11.31 4.07 -21.23
N VAL A 270 -10.33 4.92 -20.89
CA VAL A 270 -9.64 5.80 -21.84
C VAL A 270 -8.20 5.36 -22.12
N THR A 271 -7.52 4.74 -21.15
CA THR A 271 -6.07 4.46 -21.24
C THR A 271 -5.69 3.14 -20.57
N SER A 272 -4.58 2.59 -21.04
CA SER A 272 -3.87 1.41 -20.57
C SER A 272 -4.28 0.09 -21.21
N SER A 273 -3.29 -0.74 -21.50
CA SER A 273 -3.43 -2.10 -22.01
C SER A 273 -3.05 -3.11 -20.92
N ILE A 274 -3.37 -4.38 -21.12
CA ILE A 274 -2.97 -5.47 -20.21
C ILE A 274 -1.44 -5.46 -19.99
N ASP A 275 -0.65 -5.33 -21.07
CA ASP A 275 0.81 -5.29 -20.99
C ASP A 275 1.30 -4.09 -20.14
N GLU A 276 0.61 -2.95 -20.22
CA GLU A 276 0.95 -1.75 -19.42
C GLU A 276 0.63 -1.96 -17.93
N GLU A 277 -0.45 -2.65 -17.60
CA GLU A 277 -0.78 -2.95 -16.21
C GLU A 277 0.20 -3.95 -15.58
N VAL A 278 0.60 -4.99 -16.31
CA VAL A 278 1.65 -5.93 -15.86
C VAL A 278 3.00 -5.20 -15.71
N GLU A 279 3.33 -4.28 -16.63
CA GLU A 279 4.54 -3.47 -16.50
C GLU A 279 4.49 -2.56 -15.26
N LYS A 280 3.35 -1.93 -14.95
CA LYS A 280 3.18 -1.12 -13.73
C LYS A 280 3.29 -1.98 -12.47
N LEU A 281 2.71 -3.19 -12.46
CA LEU A 281 2.85 -4.14 -11.37
C LEU A 281 4.32 -4.44 -11.08
N THR A 282 5.05 -4.94 -12.07
CA THR A 282 6.47 -5.29 -11.92
C THR A 282 7.32 -4.08 -11.54
N TRP A 283 6.93 -2.89 -11.99
CA TRP A 283 7.59 -1.65 -11.64
C TRP A 283 7.31 -1.23 -10.19
N ALA A 284 6.07 -1.31 -9.73
CA ALA A 284 5.71 -1.00 -8.35
C ALA A 284 6.42 -1.93 -7.35
N THR A 285 6.40 -3.25 -7.60
CA THR A 285 7.07 -4.25 -6.75
C THR A 285 8.59 -4.10 -6.79
N LYS A 286 9.17 -3.78 -7.94
CA LYS A 286 10.60 -3.46 -8.08
C LYS A 286 11.03 -2.32 -7.14
N TRP A 287 10.22 -1.27 -6.99
CA TRP A 287 10.53 -0.12 -6.16
C TRP A 287 10.11 -0.27 -4.69
N GLY A 288 9.46 -1.37 -4.35
CA GLY A 288 9.21 -1.74 -2.96
C GLY A 288 7.75 -1.73 -2.50
N ALA A 289 6.78 -1.77 -3.43
CA ALA A 289 5.38 -1.99 -3.05
C ALA A 289 5.20 -3.38 -2.46
N ASP A 290 4.63 -3.47 -1.28
CA ASP A 290 4.40 -4.70 -0.53
C ASP A 290 3.09 -5.40 -0.94
N THR A 291 2.12 -4.64 -1.40
CA THR A 291 0.87 -5.09 -2.03
C THR A 291 0.54 -4.19 -3.21
N VAL A 292 -0.32 -4.68 -4.09
CA VAL A 292 -0.85 -3.90 -5.20
C VAL A 292 -2.37 -4.07 -5.26
N MET A 293 -3.12 -2.98 -5.45
CA MET A 293 -4.56 -3.05 -5.73
C MET A 293 -4.82 -2.81 -7.21
N ASP A 294 -5.57 -3.73 -7.82
CA ASP A 294 -6.15 -3.56 -9.17
C ASP A 294 -7.50 -2.85 -9.06
N LEU A 295 -7.50 -1.57 -9.40
CA LEU A 295 -8.67 -0.70 -9.42
C LEU A 295 -9.24 -0.52 -10.83
N SER A 296 -9.06 -1.49 -11.72
CA SER A 296 -9.49 -1.43 -13.11
C SER A 296 -10.99 -1.18 -13.24
N THR A 297 -11.36 -0.17 -14.03
CA THR A 297 -12.72 0.21 -14.40
C THR A 297 -12.89 0.29 -15.92
N GLY A 298 -11.91 -0.18 -16.66
CA GLY A 298 -11.87 -0.10 -18.10
C GLY A 298 -12.35 -1.38 -18.79
N ASN A 299 -11.62 -1.75 -19.84
CA ASN A 299 -11.96 -2.94 -20.62
C ASN A 299 -11.16 -4.15 -20.16
N ASP A 300 -11.74 -5.32 -20.42
CA ASP A 300 -11.07 -6.60 -20.25
C ASP A 300 -10.64 -6.83 -18.77
N ILE A 301 -11.50 -6.40 -17.81
CA ILE A 301 -11.21 -6.37 -16.37
C ILE A 301 -10.82 -7.75 -15.86
N HIS A 302 -11.62 -8.79 -16.16
CA HIS A 302 -11.33 -10.17 -15.78
C HIS A 302 -9.96 -10.63 -16.29
N THR A 303 -9.71 -10.41 -17.59
CA THR A 303 -8.46 -10.82 -18.23
C THR A 303 -7.26 -10.04 -17.69
N THR A 304 -7.40 -8.74 -17.50
CA THR A 304 -6.32 -7.89 -16.94
C THR A 304 -5.92 -8.37 -15.54
N ARG A 305 -6.91 -8.63 -14.69
CA ARG A 305 -6.69 -9.14 -13.32
C ARG A 305 -6.00 -10.51 -13.33
N GLU A 306 -6.39 -11.42 -14.22
CA GLU A 306 -5.72 -12.72 -14.36
C GLU A 306 -4.23 -12.56 -14.69
N TRP A 307 -3.89 -11.66 -15.63
CA TRP A 307 -2.50 -11.36 -15.96
C TRP A 307 -1.75 -10.74 -14.79
N ILE A 308 -2.38 -9.84 -14.04
CA ILE A 308 -1.79 -9.22 -12.84
C ILE A 308 -1.48 -10.29 -11.80
N LEU A 309 -2.45 -11.13 -11.44
CA LEU A 309 -2.31 -12.17 -10.44
C LEU A 309 -1.20 -13.17 -10.76
N ARG A 310 -1.18 -13.69 -12.01
CA ARG A 310 -0.16 -14.69 -12.43
C ARG A 310 1.26 -14.10 -12.51
N ASN A 311 1.41 -12.78 -12.51
CA ASN A 311 2.71 -12.10 -12.56
C ASN A 311 3.05 -11.37 -11.24
N SER A 312 2.24 -11.51 -10.21
CA SER A 312 2.46 -10.81 -8.95
C SER A 312 3.15 -11.68 -7.90
N PRO A 313 4.32 -11.27 -7.41
CA PRO A 313 4.95 -11.89 -6.26
C PRO A 313 4.40 -11.38 -4.92
N VAL A 314 3.51 -10.37 -4.95
CA VAL A 314 2.91 -9.74 -3.78
C VAL A 314 1.39 -9.92 -3.79
N PRO A 315 0.71 -9.86 -2.64
CA PRO A 315 -0.74 -9.94 -2.60
C PRO A 315 -1.43 -8.87 -3.46
N ILE A 316 -2.52 -9.26 -4.10
CA ILE A 316 -3.36 -8.40 -4.94
C ILE A 316 -4.69 -8.13 -4.25
N GLY A 317 -5.00 -6.83 -4.11
CA GLY A 317 -6.30 -6.35 -3.65
C GLY A 317 -7.18 -5.85 -4.79
N THR A 318 -8.49 -5.82 -4.56
CA THR A 318 -9.47 -5.25 -5.50
C THR A 318 -10.60 -4.53 -4.81
N VAL A 319 -11.42 -3.82 -5.59
CA VAL A 319 -12.72 -3.28 -5.18
C VAL A 319 -13.80 -3.94 -6.07
N PRO A 320 -14.40 -5.06 -5.66
CA PRO A 320 -15.35 -5.82 -6.51
C PRO A 320 -16.52 -4.99 -7.03
N MET A 321 -16.91 -3.96 -6.29
CA MET A 321 -17.97 -3.02 -6.67
C MET A 321 -17.73 -2.35 -8.02
N TYR A 322 -16.47 -2.10 -8.39
CA TYR A 322 -16.17 -1.47 -9.67
C TYR A 322 -16.47 -2.38 -10.86
N GLN A 323 -16.09 -3.66 -10.75
CA GLN A 323 -16.44 -4.63 -11.77
C GLN A 323 -17.96 -4.92 -11.80
N ALA A 324 -18.61 -5.00 -10.63
CA ALA A 324 -20.06 -5.20 -10.54
C ALA A 324 -20.82 -4.06 -11.24
N LEU A 325 -20.37 -2.81 -11.08
CA LEU A 325 -20.97 -1.66 -11.75
C LEU A 325 -20.76 -1.70 -13.27
N GLU A 326 -19.57 -2.10 -13.75
CA GLU A 326 -19.32 -2.28 -15.19
C GLU A 326 -20.19 -3.40 -15.82
N LYS A 327 -20.52 -4.46 -15.06
CA LYS A 327 -21.42 -5.52 -15.52
C LYS A 327 -22.85 -5.03 -15.78
N VAL A 328 -23.28 -3.98 -15.09
CA VAL A 328 -24.59 -3.32 -15.26
C VAL A 328 -24.51 -2.00 -16.04
N GLU A 329 -23.45 -1.81 -16.83
CA GLU A 329 -23.27 -0.65 -17.73
C GLU A 329 -23.29 0.71 -17.00
N ASP A 330 -22.68 0.79 -15.81
CA ASP A 330 -22.60 1.96 -14.93
C ASP A 330 -23.92 2.41 -14.29
N ASP A 331 -24.96 1.58 -14.32
CA ASP A 331 -26.26 1.89 -13.71
C ASP A 331 -26.34 1.28 -12.30
N ALA A 332 -26.03 2.06 -11.27
CA ALA A 332 -26.05 1.62 -9.88
C ALA A 332 -27.41 1.04 -9.45
N SER A 333 -28.53 1.49 -10.07
CA SER A 333 -29.87 0.98 -9.77
C SER A 333 -30.06 -0.49 -10.12
N LYS A 334 -29.22 -1.04 -11.00
CA LYS A 334 -29.28 -2.45 -11.43
C LYS A 334 -28.39 -3.37 -10.62
N LEU A 335 -27.60 -2.83 -9.69
CA LEU A 335 -26.81 -3.66 -8.79
C LEU A 335 -27.71 -4.50 -7.90
N SER A 336 -27.35 -5.76 -7.70
CA SER A 336 -28.04 -6.67 -6.78
C SER A 336 -27.03 -7.46 -5.96
N TRP A 337 -27.50 -8.05 -4.87
CA TRP A 337 -26.67 -8.94 -4.06
C TRP A 337 -26.16 -10.13 -4.88
N GLU A 338 -27.00 -10.74 -5.69
CA GLU A 338 -26.66 -11.91 -6.50
C GLU A 338 -25.53 -11.61 -7.48
N LEU A 339 -25.61 -10.47 -8.18
CA LEU A 339 -24.57 -10.01 -9.11
C LEU A 339 -23.25 -9.73 -8.38
N PHE A 340 -23.34 -9.04 -7.25
CA PHE A 340 -22.18 -8.71 -6.44
C PHE A 340 -21.51 -9.97 -5.86
N ARG A 341 -22.32 -10.88 -5.29
CA ARG A 341 -21.85 -12.17 -4.79
C ARG A 341 -21.14 -12.99 -5.87
N ASP A 342 -21.72 -13.08 -7.06
CA ASP A 342 -21.11 -13.78 -8.20
C ASP A 342 -19.77 -13.15 -8.62
N THR A 343 -19.69 -11.81 -8.59
CA THR A 343 -18.44 -11.08 -8.86
C THR A 343 -17.38 -11.35 -7.80
N VAL A 344 -17.76 -11.42 -6.54
CA VAL A 344 -16.85 -11.76 -5.43
C VAL A 344 -16.31 -13.19 -5.59
N ILE A 345 -17.18 -14.16 -5.89
CA ILE A 345 -16.76 -15.56 -6.12
C ILE A 345 -15.79 -15.64 -7.32
N GLU A 346 -16.07 -14.95 -8.42
CA GLU A 346 -15.18 -14.85 -9.57
C GLU A 346 -13.77 -14.42 -9.16
N GLN A 347 -13.67 -13.36 -8.35
CA GLN A 347 -12.41 -12.81 -7.92
C GLN A 347 -11.68 -13.71 -6.91
N CYS A 348 -12.41 -14.40 -6.03
CA CYS A 348 -11.85 -15.40 -5.13
C CYS A 348 -11.22 -16.57 -5.91
N GLU A 349 -11.91 -17.06 -6.94
CA GLU A 349 -11.44 -18.15 -7.80
C GLU A 349 -10.25 -17.74 -8.68
N GLN A 350 -10.14 -16.46 -9.04
CA GLN A 350 -8.96 -15.96 -9.74
C GLN A 350 -7.75 -15.85 -8.84
N GLY A 351 -7.94 -15.62 -7.53
CA GLY A 351 -6.85 -15.53 -6.57
C GLY A 351 -6.65 -14.15 -5.93
N VAL A 352 -7.66 -13.28 -5.95
CA VAL A 352 -7.58 -11.99 -5.24
C VAL A 352 -7.40 -12.25 -3.75
N ASP A 353 -6.38 -11.65 -3.13
CA ASP A 353 -5.95 -11.93 -1.77
C ASP A 353 -6.74 -11.14 -0.72
N TYR A 354 -7.18 -9.93 -1.06
CA TYR A 354 -8.05 -9.13 -0.19
C TYR A 354 -8.97 -8.23 -1.03
N MET A 355 -10.13 -7.90 -0.46
CA MET A 355 -11.14 -7.11 -1.17
C MET A 355 -11.63 -5.96 -0.31
N THR A 356 -11.70 -4.76 -0.91
CA THR A 356 -12.31 -3.59 -0.28
C THR A 356 -13.83 -3.70 -0.39
N ILE A 357 -14.49 -3.77 0.77
CA ILE A 357 -15.94 -3.90 0.91
C ILE A 357 -16.47 -2.74 1.76
N HIS A 358 -17.22 -1.82 1.14
CA HIS A 358 -17.79 -0.63 1.78
C HIS A 358 -19.07 -0.93 2.57
N ALA A 359 -19.02 -1.97 3.41
CA ALA A 359 -20.19 -2.44 4.17
C ALA A 359 -20.59 -1.52 5.35
N GLY A 360 -19.72 -0.56 5.69
CA GLY A 360 -19.99 0.44 6.72
C GLY A 360 -20.85 1.61 6.26
N VAL A 361 -21.08 1.76 4.95
CA VAL A 361 -21.96 2.79 4.39
C VAL A 361 -23.42 2.39 4.59
N LEU A 362 -24.02 2.86 5.67
CA LEU A 362 -25.43 2.58 5.99
C LEU A 362 -26.34 3.71 5.53
N MET A 363 -27.57 3.35 5.12
CA MET A 363 -28.57 4.32 4.67
C MET A 363 -28.78 5.47 5.66
N ARG A 364 -28.79 5.18 6.96
CA ARG A 364 -28.95 6.18 8.02
C ARG A 364 -27.79 7.18 8.15
N TYR A 365 -26.59 6.86 7.60
CA TYR A 365 -25.42 7.75 7.65
C TYR A 365 -25.33 8.67 6.43
N VAL A 366 -25.97 8.33 5.31
CA VAL A 366 -25.94 9.12 4.08
C VAL A 366 -26.36 10.58 4.33
N PRO A 367 -27.45 10.89 5.05
CA PRO A 367 -27.84 12.28 5.34
C PRO A 367 -26.79 13.09 6.12
N LEU A 368 -25.90 12.42 6.88
CA LEU A 368 -24.85 13.10 7.65
C LEU A 368 -23.79 13.74 6.75
N THR A 369 -23.69 13.31 5.50
CA THR A 369 -22.73 13.84 4.50
C THR A 369 -23.26 15.03 3.72
N ALA A 370 -24.54 15.37 3.83
CA ALA A 370 -25.21 16.38 3.01
C ALA A 370 -24.60 17.80 3.12
N ASN A 371 -24.01 18.12 4.28
CA ASN A 371 -23.41 19.42 4.54
C ASN A 371 -21.87 19.41 4.47
N ARG A 372 -21.27 18.33 3.97
CA ARG A 372 -19.82 18.26 3.76
C ARG A 372 -19.39 19.19 2.63
N MET A 373 -18.18 19.69 2.76
CA MET A 373 -17.53 20.49 1.70
C MET A 373 -17.34 19.67 0.40
N THR A 374 -16.96 18.40 0.53
CA THR A 374 -16.64 17.51 -0.59
C THR A 374 -17.60 16.31 -0.72
N GLY A 375 -18.62 16.20 0.15
CA GLY A 375 -19.62 15.12 0.09
C GLY A 375 -19.02 13.74 0.38
N ILE A 376 -19.35 12.74 -0.46
CA ILE A 376 -18.83 11.37 -0.40
C ILE A 376 -17.80 11.18 -1.51
N VAL A 377 -16.51 11.20 -1.18
CA VAL A 377 -15.40 11.12 -2.14
C VAL A 377 -14.97 9.69 -2.47
N SER A 378 -15.32 8.71 -1.65
CA SER A 378 -15.10 7.30 -1.97
C SER A 378 -16.02 6.86 -3.10
N ARG A 379 -15.43 6.33 -4.19
CA ARG A 379 -16.23 5.81 -5.31
C ARG A 379 -17.16 4.68 -4.90
N GLY A 380 -16.67 3.70 -4.15
CA GLY A 380 -17.49 2.61 -3.64
C GLY A 380 -18.53 3.08 -2.63
N GLY A 381 -18.17 4.03 -1.77
CA GLY A 381 -19.09 4.65 -0.81
C GLY A 381 -20.21 5.42 -1.49
N SER A 382 -19.92 6.23 -2.52
CA SER A 382 -20.94 6.98 -3.25
C SER A 382 -21.88 6.09 -4.05
N ILE A 383 -21.38 5.02 -4.70
CA ILE A 383 -22.20 4.03 -5.40
C ILE A 383 -23.21 3.37 -4.44
N MET A 384 -22.75 2.93 -3.26
CA MET A 384 -23.63 2.31 -2.27
C MET A 384 -24.62 3.29 -1.65
N ALA A 385 -24.19 4.53 -1.37
CA ALA A 385 -25.10 5.58 -0.89
C ALA A 385 -26.21 5.86 -1.92
N GLU A 386 -25.87 5.98 -3.19
CA GLU A 386 -26.83 6.17 -4.28
C GLU A 386 -27.80 4.98 -4.38
N TRP A 387 -27.26 3.75 -4.34
CA TRP A 387 -28.08 2.53 -4.36
C TRP A 387 -29.09 2.51 -3.21
N CYS A 388 -28.66 2.79 -1.98
CA CYS A 388 -29.53 2.81 -0.80
C CYS A 388 -30.67 3.83 -0.95
N LEU A 389 -30.36 5.03 -1.49
CA LEU A 389 -31.37 6.07 -1.69
C LEU A 389 -32.38 5.71 -2.79
N GLN A 390 -31.92 5.12 -3.90
CA GLN A 390 -32.80 4.73 -5.02
C GLN A 390 -33.75 3.59 -4.65
N HIS A 391 -33.25 2.61 -3.88
CA HIS A 391 -34.05 1.44 -3.49
C HIS A 391 -34.80 1.61 -2.18
N HIS A 392 -34.54 2.68 -1.41
CA HIS A 392 -35.04 2.86 -0.05
C HIS A 392 -34.78 1.64 0.85
N GLN A 393 -33.59 1.04 0.71
CA GLN A 393 -33.17 -0.17 1.42
C GLN A 393 -31.78 0.01 2.01
N GLU A 394 -31.50 -0.75 3.08
CA GLU A 394 -30.16 -0.81 3.65
C GLU A 394 -29.19 -1.50 2.69
N SER A 395 -27.91 -1.08 2.73
CA SER A 395 -26.84 -1.64 1.92
C SER A 395 -26.82 -3.16 1.94
N PHE A 396 -26.89 -3.79 0.74
CA PHE A 396 -26.77 -5.24 0.63
C PHE A 396 -25.40 -5.76 1.09
N LEU A 397 -24.36 -4.93 1.07
CA LEU A 397 -23.04 -5.29 1.60
C LEU A 397 -23.09 -5.49 3.12
N TYR A 398 -23.91 -4.73 3.82
CA TYR A 398 -24.13 -4.87 5.26
C TYR A 398 -25.09 -6.02 5.58
N THR A 399 -26.22 -6.10 4.88
CA THR A 399 -27.26 -7.11 5.18
C THR A 399 -26.82 -8.54 4.85
N HIS A 400 -25.92 -8.72 3.87
CA HIS A 400 -25.36 -10.01 3.48
C HIS A 400 -23.90 -10.21 3.90
N PHE A 401 -23.44 -9.44 4.90
CA PHE A 401 -22.03 -9.48 5.34
C PHE A 401 -21.59 -10.87 5.82
N ASP A 402 -22.47 -11.60 6.50
CA ASP A 402 -22.15 -12.96 6.98
C ASP A 402 -21.99 -13.96 5.83
N GLU A 403 -22.72 -13.77 4.72
CA GLU A 403 -22.53 -14.57 3.51
C GLU A 403 -21.18 -14.26 2.83
N LEU A 404 -20.75 -12.99 2.84
CA LEU A 404 -19.41 -12.62 2.37
C LEU A 404 -18.32 -13.29 3.22
N CYS A 405 -18.48 -13.32 4.54
CA CYS A 405 -17.56 -14.04 5.42
C CYS A 405 -17.47 -15.52 5.07
N ASP A 406 -18.62 -16.18 4.82
CA ASP A 406 -18.66 -17.60 4.44
C ASP A 406 -17.99 -17.87 3.09
N ILE A 407 -18.01 -16.90 2.17
CA ILE A 407 -17.27 -16.99 0.90
C ILE A 407 -15.78 -16.83 1.16
N PHE A 408 -15.36 -15.77 1.86
CA PHE A 408 -13.95 -15.45 2.09
C PHE A 408 -13.21 -16.55 2.86
N ALA A 409 -13.90 -17.15 3.85
CA ALA A 409 -13.37 -18.27 4.62
C ALA A 409 -12.97 -19.49 3.77
N LYS A 410 -13.60 -19.66 2.61
CA LYS A 410 -13.33 -20.79 1.70
C LYS A 410 -12.09 -20.63 0.85
N TYR A 411 -11.58 -19.40 0.70
CA TYR A 411 -10.50 -19.09 -0.24
C TYR A 411 -9.31 -18.41 0.42
N ASP A 412 -9.35 -18.15 1.72
CA ASP A 412 -8.38 -17.33 2.47
C ASP A 412 -8.25 -15.91 1.90
N VAL A 413 -9.40 -15.27 1.68
CA VAL A 413 -9.48 -13.86 1.29
C VAL A 413 -9.67 -13.01 2.54
N ALA A 414 -8.93 -11.91 2.64
CA ALA A 414 -9.08 -10.95 3.73
C ALA A 414 -10.03 -9.80 3.36
N PHE A 415 -10.77 -9.27 4.34
CA PHE A 415 -11.46 -8.00 4.19
C PHE A 415 -10.48 -6.83 4.27
N SER A 416 -10.60 -5.87 3.35
CA SER A 416 -10.29 -4.48 3.58
C SER A 416 -11.64 -3.78 3.78
N LEU A 417 -12.03 -3.52 5.03
CA LEU A 417 -13.31 -2.87 5.31
C LEU A 417 -13.20 -1.40 4.95
N GLY A 418 -13.83 -1.04 3.82
CA GLY A 418 -13.67 0.24 3.15
C GLY A 418 -14.29 1.41 3.93
N ASP A 419 -13.57 2.52 3.99
CA ASP A 419 -14.00 3.79 4.55
C ASP A 419 -14.83 4.63 3.53
N GLY A 420 -15.99 4.14 3.17
CA GLY A 420 -16.85 4.76 2.16
C GLY A 420 -17.29 6.18 2.49
N LEU A 421 -17.27 6.55 3.77
CA LEU A 421 -17.61 7.89 4.26
C LEU A 421 -16.39 8.67 4.77
N ARG A 422 -15.17 8.33 4.31
CA ARG A 422 -13.96 9.09 4.65
C ARG A 422 -14.07 10.55 4.22
N PRO A 423 -13.44 11.51 4.94
CA PRO A 423 -13.41 12.90 4.54
C PRO A 423 -12.55 13.10 3.29
N GLY A 424 -13.02 13.93 2.36
CA GLY A 424 -12.31 14.33 1.15
C GLY A 424 -11.69 15.73 1.24
N SER A 425 -11.79 16.36 2.40
CA SER A 425 -11.16 17.63 2.73
C SER A 425 -10.91 17.73 4.22
N LEU A 426 -9.99 18.60 4.63
CA LEU A 426 -9.74 18.86 6.06
C LEU A 426 -10.98 19.42 6.76
N ALA A 427 -11.86 20.12 6.02
CA ALA A 427 -13.09 20.70 6.58
C ALA A 427 -14.09 19.64 7.06
N ASP A 428 -14.08 18.47 6.40
CA ASP A 428 -15.00 17.37 6.67
C ASP A 428 -14.42 16.35 7.67
N ALA A 429 -13.16 16.50 8.05
CA ALA A 429 -12.45 15.57 8.91
C ALA A 429 -13.12 15.40 10.29
N ASN A 430 -13.20 14.14 10.73
CA ASN A 430 -13.73 13.78 12.05
C ASN A 430 -15.20 14.17 12.26
N ASP A 431 -15.98 14.20 11.20
CA ASP A 431 -17.41 14.44 11.29
C ASP A 431 -18.19 13.20 11.76
N GLN A 432 -19.50 13.37 11.93
CA GLN A 432 -20.35 12.27 12.39
C GLN A 432 -20.42 11.11 11.40
N ALA A 433 -20.39 11.37 10.08
CA ALA A 433 -20.46 10.33 9.07
C ALA A 433 -19.23 9.41 9.13
N GLN A 434 -18.02 10.00 9.17
CA GLN A 434 -16.77 9.25 9.31
C GLN A 434 -16.76 8.38 10.56
N LEU A 435 -17.12 8.97 11.71
CA LEU A 435 -17.04 8.27 13.00
C LEU A 435 -18.14 7.21 13.17
N ALA A 436 -19.34 7.44 12.63
CA ALA A 436 -20.41 6.45 12.63
C ALA A 436 -20.07 5.24 11.74
N GLU A 437 -19.47 5.47 10.59
CA GLU A 437 -18.96 4.37 9.75
C GLU A 437 -17.91 3.57 10.51
N LEU A 438 -16.91 4.20 11.15
CA LEU A 438 -15.88 3.51 11.91
C LEU A 438 -16.47 2.60 13.01
N MET A 439 -17.54 3.04 13.69
CA MET A 439 -18.26 2.20 14.66
C MET A 439 -18.83 0.94 14.00
N THR A 440 -19.40 1.07 12.81
CA THR A 440 -19.93 -0.07 12.07
C THR A 440 -18.80 -1.00 11.60
N LEU A 441 -17.66 -0.46 11.16
CA LEU A 441 -16.50 -1.27 10.79
C LEU A 441 -16.00 -2.11 11.97
N GLY A 442 -16.01 -1.55 13.19
CA GLY A 442 -15.70 -2.31 14.40
C GLY A 442 -16.70 -3.42 14.73
N GLU A 443 -18.00 -3.23 14.45
CA GLU A 443 -19.01 -4.29 14.53
C GLU A 443 -18.72 -5.41 13.52
N LEU A 444 -18.52 -5.04 12.25
CA LEU A 444 -18.27 -5.97 11.15
C LEU A 444 -16.99 -6.78 11.35
N THR A 445 -15.96 -6.16 11.94
CA THR A 445 -14.72 -6.85 12.32
C THR A 445 -14.98 -8.03 13.25
N LYS A 446 -15.80 -7.84 14.29
CA LYS A 446 -16.15 -8.92 15.22
C LYS A 446 -16.93 -10.04 14.53
N ARG A 447 -17.82 -9.69 13.60
CA ARG A 447 -18.60 -10.66 12.82
C ARG A 447 -17.69 -11.51 11.91
N ALA A 448 -16.73 -10.88 11.22
CA ALA A 448 -15.77 -11.58 10.38
C ALA A 448 -14.85 -12.49 11.20
N TRP A 449 -14.32 -11.99 12.33
CA TRP A 449 -13.48 -12.77 13.22
C TRP A 449 -14.21 -13.97 13.85
N ALA A 450 -15.51 -13.88 14.09
CA ALA A 450 -16.32 -15.00 14.57
C ALA A 450 -16.39 -16.16 13.55
N LYS A 451 -16.08 -15.88 12.28
CA LYS A 451 -16.00 -16.85 11.17
C LYS A 451 -14.55 -17.11 10.72
N ASP A 452 -13.57 -16.74 11.52
CA ASP A 452 -12.14 -16.88 11.23
C ASP A 452 -11.69 -16.18 9.96
N VAL A 453 -12.34 -15.08 9.57
CA VAL A 453 -11.95 -14.28 8.40
C VAL A 453 -11.11 -13.10 8.84
N GLN A 454 -9.97 -12.91 8.18
CA GLN A 454 -9.03 -11.83 8.46
C GLN A 454 -9.59 -10.48 8.00
N VAL A 455 -9.32 -9.43 8.78
CA VAL A 455 -9.84 -8.07 8.53
C VAL A 455 -8.74 -7.04 8.72
N MET A 456 -8.62 -6.10 7.79
CA MET A 456 -7.99 -4.80 7.98
C MET A 456 -9.02 -3.70 7.76
N ILE A 457 -8.85 -2.57 8.42
CA ILE A 457 -9.76 -1.42 8.39
C ILE A 457 -9.16 -0.34 7.50
N GLU A 458 -9.92 0.17 6.54
CA GLU A 458 -9.50 1.37 5.81
C GLU A 458 -9.74 2.62 6.65
N GLY A 459 -8.89 3.60 6.46
CA GLY A 459 -8.89 4.82 7.26
C GLY A 459 -8.79 6.10 6.44
N PRO A 460 -8.90 7.27 7.10
CA PRO A 460 -9.24 8.53 6.49
C PRO A 460 -8.16 9.05 5.52
N GLY A 461 -8.64 9.76 4.48
CA GLY A 461 -7.79 10.38 3.46
C GLY A 461 -7.30 11.78 3.81
N HIS A 462 -8.17 12.67 4.34
CA HIS A 462 -7.86 14.08 4.61
C HIS A 462 -8.08 14.40 6.09
N ILE A 463 -7.00 14.57 6.86
CA ILE A 463 -7.06 14.81 8.31
C ILE A 463 -6.07 15.91 8.71
N PRO A 464 -6.51 16.95 9.44
CA PRO A 464 -5.59 17.91 10.03
C PRO A 464 -4.53 17.21 10.88
N PHE A 465 -3.27 17.60 10.74
CA PHE A 465 -2.13 16.92 11.34
C PHE A 465 -2.29 16.71 12.86
N ASP A 466 -2.84 17.67 13.57
CA ASP A 466 -3.03 17.62 15.02
C ASP A 466 -4.08 16.60 15.48
N THR A 467 -4.90 16.06 14.57
CA THR A 467 -5.93 15.05 14.87
C THR A 467 -5.65 13.66 14.30
N VAL A 468 -4.52 13.50 13.57
CA VAL A 468 -4.10 12.21 13.02
C VAL A 468 -3.99 11.13 14.10
N ARG A 469 -3.33 11.46 15.23
CA ARG A 469 -3.19 10.54 16.37
C ARG A 469 -4.55 10.09 16.93
N MET A 470 -5.52 10.98 17.02
CA MET A 470 -6.85 10.64 17.51
C MET A 470 -7.52 9.56 16.63
N ASN A 471 -7.37 9.65 15.30
CA ASN A 471 -7.98 8.69 14.38
C ASN A 471 -7.47 7.26 14.62
N ILE A 472 -6.15 7.07 14.73
CA ILE A 472 -5.59 5.74 15.00
C ILE A 472 -5.95 5.23 16.40
N GLU A 473 -5.94 6.09 17.43
CA GLU A 473 -6.33 5.69 18.78
C GLU A 473 -7.81 5.28 18.86
N MET A 474 -8.70 5.96 18.10
CA MET A 474 -10.10 5.59 18.00
C MET A 474 -10.30 4.27 17.24
N GLU A 475 -9.64 4.11 16.11
CA GLU A 475 -9.70 2.86 15.34
C GLU A 475 -9.27 1.66 16.20
N LYS A 476 -8.11 1.73 16.84
CA LYS A 476 -7.61 0.65 17.70
C LYS A 476 -8.58 0.26 18.81
N ALA A 477 -9.24 1.25 19.41
CA ALA A 477 -10.19 1.00 20.47
C ALA A 477 -11.54 0.45 19.97
N ILE A 478 -12.02 0.91 18.82
CA ILE A 478 -13.31 0.52 18.23
C ILE A 478 -13.17 -0.83 17.51
N CYS A 479 -12.09 -0.99 16.74
CA CYS A 479 -11.85 -2.17 15.90
C CYS A 479 -10.93 -3.23 16.58
N ASN A 480 -10.66 -3.09 17.89
CA ASN A 480 -9.91 -4.06 18.70
C ASN A 480 -8.49 -4.34 18.17
N ASP A 481 -7.74 -3.29 17.83
CA ASP A 481 -6.40 -3.34 17.24
C ASP A 481 -6.32 -4.13 15.91
N ALA A 482 -7.41 -4.25 15.14
CA ALA A 482 -7.34 -4.74 13.76
C ALA A 482 -6.34 -3.89 12.95
N PRO A 483 -5.62 -4.45 11.98
CA PRO A 483 -4.66 -3.67 11.20
C PRO A 483 -5.33 -2.49 10.50
N PHE A 484 -4.80 -1.28 10.71
CA PHE A 484 -5.28 -0.07 10.05
C PHE A 484 -4.53 0.15 8.74
N TYR A 485 -5.28 0.43 7.67
CA TYR A 485 -4.79 0.71 6.33
C TYR A 485 -5.28 2.09 5.91
N THR A 486 -4.38 3.06 5.71
CA THR A 486 -4.76 4.47 5.54
C THR A 486 -4.30 5.06 4.21
N LEU A 487 -5.12 5.94 3.64
CA LEU A 487 -4.77 6.76 2.48
C LEU A 487 -4.07 8.04 2.98
N GLY A 488 -2.79 7.97 3.22
CA GLY A 488 -2.04 9.05 3.84
C GLY A 488 -2.10 8.99 5.38
N PRO A 489 -2.77 9.96 6.07
CA PRO A 489 -3.67 10.97 5.54
C PRO A 489 -2.97 12.22 4.95
N LEU A 490 -3.67 12.90 4.03
CA LEU A 490 -3.27 14.22 3.53
C LEU A 490 -3.51 15.26 4.62
N THR A 491 -2.47 16.00 4.98
CA THR A 491 -2.50 16.95 6.11
C THR A 491 -2.80 18.39 5.70
N THR A 492 -2.93 18.63 4.40
CA THR A 492 -3.37 19.91 3.81
C THR A 492 -3.97 19.66 2.43
N ASP A 493 -4.93 20.49 2.03
CA ASP A 493 -5.63 20.41 0.73
C ASP A 493 -5.04 21.36 -0.33
N THR A 494 -3.95 22.07 -0.02
CA THR A 494 -3.45 23.19 -0.83
C THR A 494 -2.32 22.82 -1.78
N ALA A 495 -2.05 21.55 -1.99
CA ALA A 495 -0.86 21.08 -2.70
C ALA A 495 -1.14 20.14 -3.89
N PRO A 496 -2.03 20.47 -4.84
CA PRO A 496 -2.21 19.66 -6.05
C PRO A 496 -0.89 19.47 -6.79
N GLY A 497 -0.58 18.23 -7.17
CA GLY A 497 0.71 17.85 -7.77
C GLY A 497 1.80 17.49 -6.75
N TYR A 498 1.57 17.76 -5.46
CA TYR A 498 2.44 17.42 -4.34
C TYR A 498 1.72 16.62 -3.25
N ASP A 499 0.56 16.06 -3.57
CA ASP A 499 -0.26 15.29 -2.61
C ASP A 499 0.48 14.09 -2.03
N HIS A 500 1.41 13.49 -2.77
CA HIS A 500 2.31 12.45 -2.27
C HIS A 500 3.19 12.92 -1.11
N ILE A 501 3.55 14.20 -1.04
CA ILE A 501 4.34 14.78 0.07
C ILE A 501 3.41 15.03 1.27
N THR A 502 2.27 15.69 1.07
CA THR A 502 1.34 16.03 2.16
C THR A 502 0.77 14.79 2.83
N SER A 503 0.50 13.75 2.04
CA SER A 503 0.03 12.46 2.53
C SER A 503 1.13 11.64 3.21
N ALA A 504 2.38 11.70 2.74
CA ALA A 504 3.50 11.05 3.41
C ALA A 504 3.76 11.64 4.81
N ILE A 505 3.59 12.96 4.99
CA ILE A 505 3.69 13.62 6.30
C ILE A 505 2.67 13.01 7.27
N GLY A 506 1.41 12.91 6.88
CA GLY A 506 0.38 12.28 7.70
C GLY A 506 0.58 10.77 7.84
N GLY A 507 1.09 10.12 6.79
CA GLY A 507 1.42 8.70 6.78
C GLY A 507 2.47 8.34 7.83
N VAL A 508 3.55 9.10 7.96
CA VAL A 508 4.54 8.92 9.05
C VAL A 508 3.88 9.10 10.41
N GLU A 509 3.07 10.17 10.56
CA GLU A 509 2.43 10.48 11.83
C GLU A 509 1.45 9.37 12.26
N ILE A 510 0.63 8.85 11.36
CA ILE A 510 -0.34 7.81 11.72
C ILE A 510 0.34 6.45 11.92
N ALA A 511 1.35 6.12 11.11
CA ALA A 511 2.01 4.82 11.15
C ALA A 511 2.88 4.66 12.41
N ARG A 512 3.51 5.72 12.92
CA ARG A 512 4.26 5.63 14.18
C ARG A 512 3.40 5.28 15.39
N TYR A 513 2.08 5.46 15.32
CA TYR A 513 1.12 5.04 16.35
C TYR A 513 0.51 3.66 16.10
N GLY A 514 0.84 3.00 14.96
CA GLY A 514 0.48 1.62 14.75
C GLY A 514 -0.33 1.31 13.49
N THR A 515 -0.56 2.28 12.58
CA THR A 515 -1.07 1.96 11.24
C THR A 515 -0.14 0.95 10.58
N ALA A 516 -0.72 -0.12 10.06
CA ALA A 516 0.01 -1.29 9.60
C ALA A 516 0.38 -1.22 8.10
N MET A 517 -0.44 -0.54 7.31
CA MET A 517 -0.24 -0.36 5.88
C MET A 517 -0.64 1.05 5.44
N LEU A 518 0.14 1.62 4.56
CA LEU A 518 -0.11 2.91 3.93
C LEU A 518 -0.49 2.70 2.46
N CYS A 519 -1.55 3.33 2.00
CA CYS A 519 -1.85 3.46 0.58
C CYS A 519 -1.01 4.59 0.00
N TYR A 520 -0.25 4.31 -1.04
CA TYR A 520 0.53 5.36 -1.67
C TYR A 520 -0.37 6.40 -2.36
N VAL A 521 0.16 7.61 -2.44
CA VAL A 521 -0.38 8.70 -3.23
C VAL A 521 0.69 9.11 -4.24
N THR A 522 0.29 9.39 -5.47
CA THR A 522 1.20 9.84 -6.52
C THR A 522 1.09 11.36 -6.72
N PRO A 523 2.06 12.01 -7.42
CA PRO A 523 1.93 13.43 -7.77
C PRO A 523 0.68 13.77 -8.56
N LYS A 524 0.03 12.77 -9.17
CA LYS A 524 -1.19 12.95 -9.97
C LYS A 524 -2.50 12.67 -9.22
N GLU A 525 -2.43 12.51 -7.92
CA GLU A 525 -3.66 12.38 -7.11
C GLU A 525 -4.58 13.57 -7.38
N HIS A 526 -5.87 13.31 -7.51
CA HIS A 526 -6.91 14.28 -7.87
C HIS A 526 -6.75 14.97 -9.27
N LEU A 527 -5.67 14.69 -10.02
CA LEU A 527 -5.35 15.36 -11.29
C LEU A 527 -5.40 14.45 -12.51
N GLY A 528 -5.07 13.17 -12.36
CA GLY A 528 -5.04 12.26 -13.50
C GLY A 528 -4.50 10.86 -13.20
N LEU A 529 -4.53 9.99 -14.22
CA LEU A 529 -4.01 8.63 -14.09
C LEU A 529 -2.47 8.65 -14.04
N PRO A 530 -1.83 8.02 -13.04
CA PRO A 530 -0.39 8.00 -12.92
C PRO A 530 0.27 7.16 -14.04
N ASN A 531 1.38 7.65 -14.52
CA ASN A 531 2.30 6.91 -15.36
C ASN A 531 3.35 6.18 -14.50
N LYS A 532 4.28 5.49 -15.14
CA LYS A 532 5.32 4.69 -14.50
C LYS A 532 6.25 5.51 -13.58
N ASP A 533 6.61 6.73 -13.98
CA ASP A 533 7.46 7.61 -13.19
C ASP A 533 6.71 8.16 -11.97
N ASP A 534 5.43 8.47 -12.12
CA ASP A 534 4.56 8.88 -11.01
C ASP A 534 4.40 7.74 -9.99
N VAL A 535 4.26 6.49 -10.46
CA VAL A 535 4.22 5.29 -9.61
C VAL A 535 5.52 5.16 -8.83
N LYS A 536 6.68 5.25 -9.50
CA LYS A 536 7.99 5.22 -8.83
C LYS A 536 8.09 6.28 -7.76
N GLN A 537 7.73 7.53 -8.08
CA GLN A 537 7.82 8.65 -7.15
C GLN A 537 6.92 8.43 -5.93
N GLY A 538 5.69 7.97 -6.12
CA GLY A 538 4.79 7.62 -5.03
C GLY A 538 5.35 6.50 -4.14
N VAL A 539 5.81 5.39 -4.73
CA VAL A 539 6.38 4.26 -4.00
C VAL A 539 7.60 4.69 -3.19
N ILE A 540 8.55 5.42 -3.77
CA ILE A 540 9.74 5.88 -3.06
C ILE A 540 9.39 6.83 -1.92
N THR A 541 8.46 7.77 -2.13
CA THR A 541 7.98 8.67 -1.09
C THR A 541 7.43 7.90 0.11
N TYR A 542 6.62 6.88 -0.16
CA TYR A 542 6.01 6.08 0.90
C TYR A 542 6.95 5.05 1.52
N LYS A 543 7.94 4.53 0.80
CA LYS A 543 9.03 3.74 1.43
C LYS A 543 9.79 4.57 2.46
N ILE A 544 10.03 5.84 2.16
CA ILE A 544 10.65 6.77 3.12
C ILE A 544 9.72 6.99 4.33
N ALA A 545 8.41 7.18 4.09
CA ALA A 545 7.43 7.38 5.16
C ALA A 545 7.30 6.13 6.08
N CYS A 546 7.16 4.94 5.50
CA CYS A 546 7.11 3.67 6.23
C CYS A 546 8.38 3.48 7.09
N HIS A 547 9.55 3.67 6.49
CA HIS A 547 10.82 3.54 7.19
C HIS A 547 10.97 4.53 8.35
N ALA A 548 10.61 5.79 8.15
CA ALA A 548 10.63 6.79 9.23
C ALA A 548 9.68 6.43 10.38
N ALA A 549 8.52 5.87 10.06
CA ALA A 549 7.57 5.38 11.06
C ALA A 549 8.11 4.15 11.81
N ASP A 550 8.77 3.21 11.11
CA ASP A 550 9.36 2.02 11.72
C ASP A 550 10.50 2.37 12.69
N ILE A 551 11.32 3.37 12.34
CA ILE A 551 12.32 3.95 13.26
C ILE A 551 11.62 4.53 14.50
N ALA A 552 10.56 5.33 14.32
CA ALA A 552 9.83 5.96 15.41
C ALA A 552 9.08 4.95 16.31
N LYS A 553 8.67 3.79 15.77
CA LYS A 553 8.11 2.66 16.51
C LYS A 553 9.19 1.84 17.25
N HIS A 554 10.46 2.14 17.06
CA HIS A 554 11.59 1.32 17.53
C HIS A 554 11.52 -0.13 17.02
N HIS A 555 11.08 -0.30 15.76
CA HIS A 555 11.05 -1.64 15.16
C HIS A 555 12.47 -2.22 15.13
N PRO A 556 12.67 -3.49 15.50
CA PRO A 556 13.96 -4.14 15.44
C PRO A 556 14.61 -3.98 14.05
N HIS A 557 15.91 -3.65 14.03
CA HIS A 557 16.69 -3.47 12.80
C HIS A 557 16.32 -2.26 11.91
N ALA A 558 15.30 -1.45 12.25
CA ALA A 558 14.93 -0.28 11.45
C ALA A 558 16.09 0.72 11.25
N MET A 559 16.95 0.90 12.24
CA MET A 559 18.12 1.81 12.17
C MET A 559 19.32 1.26 11.39
N ASP A 560 19.33 -0.01 11.01
CA ASP A 560 20.54 -0.63 10.42
C ASP A 560 20.90 -0.01 9.07
N ARG A 561 19.91 0.32 8.25
CA ARG A 561 20.11 1.00 6.96
C ARG A 561 20.66 2.41 7.14
N ASP A 562 20.11 3.19 8.08
CA ASP A 562 20.57 4.55 8.38
C ASP A 562 21.98 4.56 8.95
N ASN A 563 22.32 3.60 9.80
CA ASN A 563 23.66 3.44 10.33
C ASN A 563 24.66 3.11 9.22
N ALA A 564 24.32 2.18 8.32
CA ALA A 564 25.15 1.84 7.16
C ALA A 564 25.32 3.05 6.22
N MET A 565 24.22 3.76 5.92
CA MET A 565 24.22 4.98 5.11
C MET A 565 25.09 6.07 5.74
N SER A 566 24.92 6.37 7.03
CA SER A 566 25.67 7.40 7.75
C SER A 566 27.16 7.08 7.79
N LYS A 567 27.52 5.81 7.99
CA LYS A 567 28.90 5.35 7.92
C LYS A 567 29.48 5.56 6.52
N ALA A 568 28.76 5.15 5.46
CA ALA A 568 29.20 5.33 4.08
C ALA A 568 29.37 6.82 3.72
N ARG A 569 28.46 7.71 4.19
CA ARG A 569 28.54 9.17 4.02
C ARG A 569 29.79 9.74 4.70
N PHE A 570 30.05 9.37 5.93
CA PHE A 570 31.20 9.85 6.67
C PHE A 570 32.53 9.41 6.04
N GLU A 571 32.56 8.21 5.45
CA GLU A 571 33.74 7.62 4.80
C GLU A 571 33.90 8.02 3.33
N PHE A 572 32.99 8.84 2.79
CA PHE A 572 32.94 9.22 1.36
C PHE A 572 32.88 8.03 0.40
N ARG A 573 32.26 6.94 0.83
CA ARG A 573 31.97 5.78 -0.01
C ARG A 573 30.70 6.07 -0.83
N TRP A 574 30.85 6.93 -1.86
CA TRP A 574 29.72 7.47 -2.63
C TRP A 574 28.85 6.39 -3.25
N LEU A 575 29.45 5.38 -3.85
CA LEU A 575 28.69 4.30 -4.46
C LEU A 575 27.85 3.54 -3.43
N ASP A 576 28.36 3.32 -2.23
CA ASP A 576 27.60 2.68 -1.14
C ASP A 576 26.44 3.58 -0.67
N GLN A 577 26.63 4.90 -0.62
CA GLN A 577 25.52 5.81 -0.31
C GLN A 577 24.41 5.72 -1.35
N PHE A 578 24.75 5.66 -2.64
CA PHE A 578 23.76 5.52 -3.70
C PHE A 578 23.07 4.17 -3.63
N ASN A 579 23.82 3.09 -3.46
CA ASN A 579 23.30 1.73 -3.40
C ASN A 579 22.39 1.48 -2.18
N LEU A 580 22.70 2.11 -1.03
CA LEU A 580 21.87 2.07 0.17
C LEU A 580 20.61 2.95 0.08
N SER A 581 20.53 3.87 -0.89
CA SER A 581 19.36 4.71 -1.12
C SER A 581 18.16 3.86 -1.60
N TYR A 582 16.94 4.32 -1.35
CA TYR A 582 15.74 3.73 -1.97
C TYR A 582 15.70 3.98 -3.49
N ASP A 583 16.33 5.06 -3.95
CA ASP A 583 16.47 5.40 -5.38
C ASP A 583 17.93 5.68 -5.75
N PRO A 584 18.73 4.63 -5.99
CA PRO A 584 20.13 4.77 -6.40
C PRO A 584 20.31 5.58 -7.69
N ASP A 585 19.37 5.43 -8.63
CA ASP A 585 19.47 6.07 -9.94
C ASP A 585 19.34 7.59 -9.84
N THR A 586 18.37 8.08 -9.04
CA THR A 586 18.21 9.52 -8.78
C THR A 586 19.37 10.08 -7.95
N ALA A 587 19.85 9.34 -6.96
CA ALA A 587 20.96 9.77 -6.11
C ALA A 587 22.26 9.98 -6.93
N ILE A 588 22.59 9.05 -7.84
CA ILE A 588 23.72 9.20 -8.75
C ILE A 588 23.52 10.36 -9.71
N ALA A 589 22.34 10.47 -10.32
CA ALA A 589 22.06 11.53 -11.29
C ALA A 589 22.29 12.92 -10.69
N TYR A 590 21.79 13.18 -9.48
CA TYR A 590 21.96 14.46 -8.81
C TYR A 590 23.41 14.74 -8.37
N HIS A 591 24.09 13.69 -7.91
CA HIS A 591 25.49 13.84 -7.52
C HIS A 591 26.37 14.16 -8.74
N ASP A 592 26.17 13.48 -9.85
CA ASP A 592 26.99 13.56 -11.05
C ASP A 592 26.69 14.78 -11.92
N GLU A 593 25.49 15.38 -11.79
CA GLU A 593 25.06 16.55 -12.57
C GLU A 593 26.07 17.70 -12.50
N THR A 594 26.65 17.92 -11.32
CA THR A 594 27.56 19.03 -11.04
C THR A 594 29.04 18.62 -10.92
N LEU A 595 29.35 17.34 -11.11
CA LEU A 595 30.69 16.75 -11.04
C LEU A 595 31.00 15.94 -12.29
N PRO A 596 31.22 16.60 -13.45
CA PRO A 596 31.31 15.89 -14.75
C PRO A 596 32.58 15.06 -14.93
N ALA A 597 33.66 15.34 -14.15
CA ALA A 597 34.92 14.60 -14.25
C ALA A 597 34.92 13.35 -13.34
N GLU A 598 35.24 12.19 -13.88
CA GLU A 598 35.27 10.91 -13.13
C GLU A 598 36.09 10.96 -11.81
N PRO A 599 37.29 11.59 -11.76
CA PRO A 599 38.01 11.71 -10.49
C PRO A 599 37.28 12.56 -9.44
N ALA A 600 36.48 13.54 -9.86
CA ALA A 600 35.71 14.40 -8.95
C ALA A 600 34.53 13.67 -8.31
N LYS A 601 33.95 12.68 -9.01
CA LYS A 601 32.85 11.86 -8.50
C LYS A 601 33.24 10.98 -7.31
N MET A 602 34.53 10.67 -7.17
CA MET A 602 35.07 9.87 -6.05
C MET A 602 35.77 10.73 -4.99
N ALA A 603 35.66 12.04 -5.10
CA ALA A 603 36.34 12.97 -4.18
C ALA A 603 35.72 12.95 -2.77
N HIS A 604 36.54 13.33 -1.78
CA HIS A 604 36.10 13.47 -0.37
C HIS A 604 35.36 14.79 -0.12
N PHE A 605 34.52 15.20 -1.04
CA PHE A 605 33.60 16.34 -0.95
C PHE A 605 32.54 16.23 -2.06
N CYS A 606 31.41 16.92 -1.94
CA CYS A 606 30.43 17.13 -3.00
C CYS A 606 30.50 18.56 -3.53
N SER A 607 29.82 18.83 -4.64
CA SER A 607 29.76 20.17 -5.28
C SER A 607 29.19 21.25 -4.36
N MET A 608 28.31 20.90 -3.41
CA MET A 608 27.68 21.85 -2.50
C MET A 608 28.69 22.52 -1.55
N CYS A 609 29.59 21.76 -0.94
CA CYS A 609 30.59 22.30 0.04
C CYS A 609 31.95 22.56 -0.60
N GLY A 610 32.30 21.85 -1.68
CA GLY A 610 33.65 21.87 -2.24
C GLY A 610 34.74 21.35 -1.29
N PRO A 611 36.02 21.35 -1.73
CA PRO A 611 37.10 20.68 -1.00
C PRO A 611 37.51 21.38 0.32
N LYS A 612 37.24 22.68 0.46
CA LYS A 612 37.67 23.47 1.61
C LYS A 612 36.68 23.54 2.76
N PHE A 613 35.39 23.40 2.47
CA PHE A 613 34.31 23.63 3.43
C PHE A 613 33.53 22.37 3.79
N CYS A 614 33.96 21.20 3.33
CA CYS A 614 33.27 19.96 3.66
C CYS A 614 33.43 19.63 5.14
N SER A 615 32.33 19.72 5.88
CA SER A 615 32.32 19.47 7.34
C SER A 615 32.71 18.03 7.68
N MET A 616 32.40 17.04 6.84
CA MET A 616 32.82 15.66 7.07
C MET A 616 34.33 15.47 6.90
N ALA A 617 34.94 16.09 5.89
CA ALA A 617 36.39 16.06 5.73
C ALA A 617 37.10 16.74 6.92
N ILE A 618 36.55 17.86 7.38
CA ILE A 618 37.06 18.56 8.59
C ILE A 618 36.92 17.67 9.83
N SER A 619 35.75 17.02 10.00
CA SER A 619 35.47 16.11 11.12
C SER A 619 36.38 14.87 11.11
N GLN A 620 36.72 14.33 9.93
CA GLN A 620 37.71 13.25 9.81
C GLN A 620 39.10 13.71 10.31
N ASN A 621 39.50 14.95 10.00
CA ASN A 621 40.75 15.50 10.50
C ASN A 621 40.74 15.70 12.04
N ILE A 622 39.57 16.07 12.59
CA ILE A 622 39.38 16.14 14.06
C ILE A 622 39.53 14.73 14.66
N ARG A 623 38.87 13.71 14.11
CA ARG A 623 39.03 12.32 14.60
C ARG A 623 40.47 11.83 14.53
N LYS A 624 41.20 12.13 13.46
CA LYS A 624 42.63 11.76 13.34
C LYS A 624 43.49 12.39 14.41
N LYS A 625 43.17 13.62 14.84
CA LYS A 625 43.94 14.34 15.87
C LYS A 625 43.56 13.95 17.30
N PHE A 626 42.28 13.59 17.52
CA PHE A 626 41.70 13.48 18.87
C PHE A 626 40.96 12.17 19.13
N GLY A 627 40.97 11.25 18.18
CA GLY A 627 40.28 9.95 18.30
C GLY A 627 40.96 8.93 19.22
N ASP A 628 42.11 9.29 19.78
CA ASP A 628 42.84 8.50 20.75
C ASP A 628 42.35 8.87 22.17
N ALA A 629 41.99 7.89 22.99
CA ALA A 629 41.50 8.10 24.36
C ALA A 629 42.44 8.98 25.20
N ALA A 630 43.76 8.79 25.03
CA ALA A 630 44.78 9.61 25.67
C ALA A 630 44.80 11.09 25.21
N ALA A 631 44.36 11.36 23.97
CA ALA A 631 44.24 12.73 23.45
C ALA A 631 42.95 13.41 23.97
N GLN A 632 41.87 12.66 24.17
CA GLN A 632 40.63 13.18 24.79
C GLN A 632 40.86 13.59 26.25
N GLU A 633 41.57 12.77 27.03
CA GLU A 633 41.91 13.11 28.43
C GLU A 633 42.75 14.35 28.55
N ARG A 634 43.72 14.56 27.65
CA ARG A 634 44.55 15.79 27.63
C ARG A 634 43.72 17.03 27.31
N LEU A 635 42.84 16.98 26.34
CA LEU A 635 41.95 18.09 25.96
C LEU A 635 40.98 18.47 27.08
N VAL A 636 40.41 17.48 27.77
CA VAL A 636 39.54 17.73 28.91
C VAL A 636 40.31 18.32 30.08
N ALA A 637 41.59 17.93 30.25
CA ALA A 637 42.47 18.49 31.28
C ALA A 637 42.89 19.96 30.95
N GLU A 638 43.20 20.24 29.67
CA GLU A 638 43.51 21.59 29.19
C GLU A 638 42.31 22.54 29.28
N ALA A 639 41.11 22.09 28.85
CA ALA A 639 39.88 22.88 28.93
C ALA A 639 39.37 23.13 30.38
N ARG A 640 39.92 22.43 31.37
CA ARG A 640 39.62 22.68 32.80
C ARG A 640 40.60 23.61 33.46
N GLN A 641 41.65 24.03 32.76
CA GLN A 641 42.67 24.96 33.25
C GLN A 641 42.44 26.40 32.79
N ASP A 642 41.58 26.63 31.81
CA ASP A 642 41.02 27.92 31.40
C ASP A 642 39.67 28.18 32.10
#